data_81783ca0e19bacdb5db411475a86ff2e
#
_entry.id   81783ca0e19bacdb5db411475a86ff2e
#
_cell.length_a   1.000
_cell.length_b   1.000
_cell.length_c   1.000
_cell.angle_alpha   90.00
_cell.angle_beta   90.00
_cell.angle_gamma   90.00
#
_symmetry.space_group_name_H-M   'P 1'
#
loop_
_entity.id
_entity.type
_entity.pdbx_description
1 polymer ?
#
loop_
_entity_poly.entity_id
_entity_poly.type
_entity_poly.pdbx_seq_one_letter_code
_entity_poly.pdbx_strand_id
1 'polypeptide(L)'
;MDRKDLDRQTREEFNKFQEGCVEENTNTETLVKRLLSEDYRDKVIVTTIQKLGLALDDDSKRSKEKKKKGELTYKERLAPLKDKRIAIIFDECHRSQFGENHKAIKNFFPKSQLFGFTGTPIFEENATYKQIDGTIGSYTTTKDIFEKELHKYTITHAIDDRNVLRFHIDYLGINGGEQTFRMNERLRKKAIIQQILLKHDAVTNNRRYNAILATSSINDAIEYYNLFKEMQGHCVDTANSELMQLNIACVFSPPAEGNKDVQQIQEDLPQEKEDNKKEPDKKKRALTGIIDDYNKQYGTSQDINNFDGYYQDIQQRIKDQKYANKDYPHKNKIDITIVVDMLLTGFDSKYLNTLYVDKNLKYHGLIQAFSRTNRVLNDTKPYGNILDFRSQSDEVDKAIALFSGENNSNRAKEIWLVEPAPKVVEKLDKAVSELEKFMESQGLECKPEEVNNLKGDAARCEFINKFKEVQRLKTQLEQYTEIEEKDAEKIEELLPEDTLRAFRGAYIDVAQRLKAEQGKENEDKYPEVEQLDFEFVLFSSAIIDYDYIMALIAKYTQTEPKKQKMSKEQLIGMLSATSNLLDEREDIIEYIDSLQVGVALDEKEIKAGYQKFREQKNNKEIRAIAEKHGIKIQSLQAFIQEIIGRMIFDGEKLSDLLAPLELSWRERTQKELDLMADLIPLLKKLSDGREIVGLNAYE
;
A
#
# COMPACT_ATOMS: atom_id res chain seq x y z
N MET A 1 10.09 -18.71 -11.86
CA MET A 1 9.75 -17.96 -10.63
C MET A 1 10.20 -18.72 -9.41
N ASP A 2 10.57 -18.04 -8.35
CA ASP A 2 11.09 -18.67 -7.13
C ASP A 2 9.99 -18.88 -6.06
N ARG A 3 8.93 -18.05 -6.03
CA ARG A 3 7.84 -18.09 -5.05
C ARG A 3 6.47 -18.21 -5.69
N LYS A 4 5.51 -18.81 -4.95
CA LYS A 4 4.08 -18.86 -5.32
C LYS A 4 3.47 -17.46 -5.55
N ASP A 5 3.79 -16.51 -4.67
CA ASP A 5 3.27 -15.15 -4.76
C ASP A 5 3.81 -14.43 -6.01
N LEU A 6 5.10 -14.62 -6.30
CA LEU A 6 5.73 -14.07 -7.50
C LEU A 6 5.16 -14.72 -8.77
N ASP A 7 4.91 -16.04 -8.74
CA ASP A 7 4.25 -16.78 -9.82
C ASP A 7 2.86 -16.21 -10.12
N ARG A 8 2.05 -15.95 -9.07
CA ARG A 8 0.73 -15.34 -9.20
C ARG A 8 0.79 -13.92 -9.76
N GLN A 9 1.60 -13.05 -9.17
CA GLN A 9 1.73 -11.66 -9.63
C GLN A 9 2.19 -11.59 -11.08
N THR A 10 3.15 -12.42 -11.46
CA THR A 10 3.65 -12.48 -12.85
C THR A 10 2.56 -12.92 -13.81
N ARG A 11 1.74 -13.92 -13.44
CA ARG A 11 0.60 -14.36 -14.28
C ARG A 11 -0.44 -13.24 -14.42
N GLU A 12 -0.76 -12.55 -13.33
CA GLU A 12 -1.68 -11.41 -13.35
C GLU A 12 -1.15 -10.30 -14.29
N GLU A 13 0.14 -9.99 -14.24
CA GLU A 13 0.74 -8.98 -15.12
C GLU A 13 0.72 -9.41 -16.59
N PHE A 14 1.08 -10.65 -16.92
CA PHE A 14 1.00 -11.15 -18.31
C PHE A 14 -0.45 -11.10 -18.82
N ASN A 15 -1.42 -11.48 -18.01
CA ASN A 15 -2.83 -11.49 -18.40
C ASN A 15 -3.42 -10.07 -18.58
N LYS A 16 -2.81 -9.02 -18.05
CA LYS A 16 -3.18 -7.62 -18.35
C LYS A 16 -2.83 -7.25 -19.80
N PHE A 17 -1.76 -7.81 -20.37
CA PHE A 17 -1.39 -7.56 -21.76
C PHE A 17 -2.21 -8.39 -22.74
N GLN A 18 -2.55 -9.62 -22.36
CA GLN A 18 -3.39 -10.52 -23.16
C GLN A 18 -4.14 -11.46 -22.22
N GLU A 19 -5.44 -11.27 -22.10
CA GLU A 19 -6.29 -12.07 -21.22
C GLU A 19 -6.19 -13.56 -21.55
N GLY A 20 -5.99 -14.39 -20.52
CA GLY A 20 -5.89 -15.83 -20.64
C GLY A 20 -4.59 -16.35 -21.28
N CYS A 21 -3.56 -15.50 -21.52
CA CYS A 21 -2.29 -15.96 -22.09
C CYS A 21 -1.48 -16.84 -21.15
N VAL A 22 -1.69 -16.72 -19.83
CA VAL A 22 -1.03 -17.54 -18.82
C VAL A 22 -2.04 -18.04 -17.79
N GLU A 23 -2.18 -19.35 -17.71
CA GLU A 23 -3.02 -19.99 -16.70
C GLU A 23 -2.19 -20.61 -15.56
N GLU A 24 -2.85 -20.91 -14.44
CA GLU A 24 -2.20 -21.51 -13.29
C GLU A 24 -1.74 -22.97 -13.55
N ASN A 25 -0.50 -23.27 -13.20
CA ASN A 25 -0.01 -24.64 -13.15
C ASN A 25 -0.19 -25.21 -11.73
N THR A 26 -1.36 -25.76 -11.45
CA THR A 26 -1.73 -26.28 -10.11
C THR A 26 -0.80 -27.36 -9.60
N ASN A 27 -0.26 -28.20 -10.52
CA ASN A 27 0.64 -29.29 -10.15
C ASN A 27 1.63 -29.63 -11.28
N THR A 28 2.59 -30.52 -10.98
CA THR A 28 3.63 -30.98 -11.93
C THR A 28 3.06 -31.70 -13.15
N GLU A 29 1.95 -32.44 -13.02
CA GLU A 29 1.30 -33.11 -14.15
C GLU A 29 0.73 -32.10 -15.16
N THR A 30 0.07 -31.06 -14.67
CA THR A 30 -0.46 -29.95 -15.49
C THR A 30 0.68 -29.22 -16.21
N LEU A 31 1.78 -28.93 -15.51
CA LEU A 31 2.97 -28.32 -16.10
C LEU A 31 3.53 -29.18 -17.24
N VAL A 32 3.69 -30.50 -17.03
CA VAL A 32 4.21 -31.41 -18.06
C VAL A 32 3.27 -31.50 -19.26
N LYS A 33 1.95 -31.51 -19.05
CA LYS A 33 0.96 -31.49 -20.16
C LYS A 33 1.09 -30.23 -21.00
N ARG A 34 1.23 -29.07 -20.38
CA ARG A 34 1.40 -27.79 -21.08
C ARG A 34 2.72 -27.69 -21.80
N LEU A 35 3.82 -28.13 -21.20
CA LEU A 35 5.12 -28.19 -21.88
C LEU A 35 5.09 -29.02 -23.15
N LEU A 36 4.26 -30.07 -23.18
CA LEU A 36 4.08 -30.95 -24.34
C LEU A 36 2.99 -30.50 -25.30
N SER A 37 2.21 -29.47 -24.94
CA SER A 37 1.11 -28.95 -25.74
C SER A 37 1.63 -28.28 -27.01
N GLU A 38 0.91 -28.48 -28.13
CA GLU A 38 1.14 -27.79 -29.41
C GLU A 38 0.24 -26.53 -29.53
N ASP A 39 -0.68 -26.30 -28.60
CA ASP A 39 -1.53 -25.12 -28.59
C ASP A 39 -0.70 -23.83 -28.44
N TYR A 40 -1.02 -22.83 -29.27
CA TYR A 40 -0.34 -21.54 -29.21
C TYR A 40 -0.50 -20.85 -27.83
N ARG A 41 -1.60 -21.08 -27.14
CA ARG A 41 -1.87 -20.56 -25.79
C ARG A 41 -0.89 -21.07 -24.74
N ASP A 42 -0.28 -22.23 -24.96
CA ASP A 42 0.73 -22.82 -24.08
C ASP A 42 2.16 -22.43 -24.44
N LYS A 43 2.38 -21.43 -25.32
CA LYS A 43 3.72 -20.98 -25.70
C LYS A 43 4.42 -20.19 -24.61
N VAL A 44 3.66 -19.52 -23.73
CA VAL A 44 4.16 -18.83 -22.54
C VAL A 44 3.70 -19.58 -21.29
N ILE A 45 4.65 -20.11 -20.54
CA ILE A 45 4.37 -20.90 -19.34
C ILE A 45 5.07 -20.23 -18.16
N VAL A 46 4.30 -19.76 -17.17
CA VAL A 46 4.82 -19.28 -15.88
C VAL A 46 4.74 -20.42 -14.88
N THR A 47 5.83 -20.69 -14.20
CA THR A 47 5.91 -21.77 -13.19
C THR A 47 7.02 -21.51 -12.19
N THR A 48 6.98 -22.19 -11.06
CA THR A 48 8.08 -22.15 -10.09
C THR A 48 9.22 -23.07 -10.52
N ILE A 49 10.46 -22.68 -10.19
CA ILE A 49 11.66 -23.46 -10.49
C ILE A 49 11.61 -24.86 -9.84
N GLN A 50 10.99 -24.93 -8.64
CA GLN A 50 10.80 -26.19 -7.90
C GLN A 50 9.90 -27.18 -8.65
N LYS A 51 8.76 -26.71 -9.22
CA LYS A 51 7.86 -27.56 -10.01
C LYS A 51 8.56 -28.12 -11.24
N LEU A 52 9.36 -27.29 -11.94
CA LEU A 52 10.15 -27.74 -13.07
C LEU A 52 11.27 -28.72 -12.65
N GLY A 53 11.98 -28.40 -11.53
CA GLY A 53 12.98 -29.29 -10.96
C GLY A 53 12.40 -30.67 -10.59
N LEU A 54 11.24 -30.71 -9.95
CA LEU A 54 10.53 -31.97 -9.62
C LEU A 54 10.10 -32.75 -10.88
N ALA A 55 9.76 -32.09 -11.97
CA ALA A 55 9.45 -32.74 -13.25
C ALA A 55 10.68 -33.41 -13.88
N LEU A 56 11.87 -32.87 -13.59
CA LEU A 56 13.14 -33.39 -14.12
C LEU A 56 13.85 -34.37 -13.16
N ASP A 57 13.36 -34.54 -11.95
CA ASP A 57 13.93 -35.40 -10.92
C ASP A 57 13.38 -36.83 -11.03
N ASP A 58 14.25 -37.76 -11.47
CA ASP A 58 13.95 -39.20 -11.56
C ASP A 58 13.91 -39.88 -10.19
N ASP A 59 14.50 -39.28 -9.15
CA ASP A 59 14.56 -39.82 -7.78
C ASP A 59 13.40 -39.36 -6.92
N SER A 60 12.55 -38.45 -7.40
CA SER A 60 11.36 -38.02 -6.69
C SER A 60 10.43 -39.19 -6.37
N LYS A 61 9.73 -39.12 -5.24
CA LYS A 61 8.76 -40.14 -4.81
C LYS A 61 7.75 -40.46 -5.93
N ARG A 62 7.26 -39.44 -6.63
CA ARG A 62 6.30 -39.57 -7.74
C ARG A 62 6.91 -40.29 -8.94
N SER A 63 8.14 -39.99 -9.31
CA SER A 63 8.85 -40.67 -10.40
C SER A 63 9.08 -42.16 -10.07
N LYS A 64 9.46 -42.44 -8.81
CA LYS A 64 9.61 -43.82 -8.31
C LYS A 64 8.28 -44.62 -8.31
N GLU A 65 7.16 -43.98 -7.94
CA GLU A 65 5.82 -44.57 -7.96
C GLU A 65 5.38 -44.85 -9.40
N LYS A 66 5.61 -43.94 -10.33
CA LYS A 66 5.31 -44.15 -11.78
C LYS A 66 6.12 -45.32 -12.36
N LYS A 67 7.42 -45.35 -12.07
CA LYS A 67 8.29 -46.49 -12.50
C LYS A 67 7.78 -47.83 -11.94
N LYS A 68 7.33 -47.86 -10.66
CA LYS A 68 6.75 -49.10 -10.07
C LYS A 68 5.47 -49.53 -10.76
N LYS A 69 4.69 -48.58 -11.31
CA LYS A 69 3.46 -48.87 -12.04
C LYS A 69 3.70 -49.13 -13.54
N GLY A 70 4.95 -49.09 -14.02
CA GLY A 70 5.27 -49.22 -15.42
C GLY A 70 4.89 -48.03 -16.29
N GLU A 71 4.64 -46.87 -15.68
CA GLU A 71 4.33 -45.63 -16.36
C GLU A 71 5.63 -44.84 -16.63
N LEU A 72 5.62 -44.04 -17.71
CA LEU A 72 6.73 -43.13 -18.04
C LEU A 72 6.80 -42.03 -16.94
N THR A 73 8.03 -41.74 -16.51
CA THR A 73 8.30 -40.61 -15.61
C THR A 73 8.04 -39.27 -16.31
N TYR A 74 7.93 -38.19 -15.57
CA TYR A 74 7.78 -36.86 -16.14
C TYR A 74 8.94 -36.50 -17.06
N LYS A 75 10.16 -36.82 -16.66
CA LYS A 75 11.39 -36.56 -17.41
C LYS A 75 11.43 -37.34 -18.73
N GLU A 76 11.01 -38.62 -18.68
CA GLU A 76 10.89 -39.44 -19.91
C GLU A 76 9.84 -38.89 -20.88
N ARG A 77 8.69 -38.42 -20.36
CA ARG A 77 7.65 -37.77 -21.16
C ARG A 77 8.15 -36.47 -21.82
N LEU A 78 8.98 -35.68 -21.11
CA LEU A 78 9.55 -34.42 -21.59
C LEU A 78 10.72 -34.64 -22.58
N ALA A 79 11.22 -35.89 -22.77
CA ALA A 79 12.37 -36.18 -23.64
C ALA A 79 12.27 -35.59 -25.07
N PRO A 80 11.07 -35.51 -25.73
CA PRO A 80 10.94 -34.90 -27.06
C PRO A 80 11.28 -33.39 -27.09
N LEU A 81 11.27 -32.72 -25.91
CA LEU A 81 11.57 -31.28 -25.82
C LEU A 81 13.07 -30.98 -25.72
N LYS A 82 13.94 -31.99 -25.50
CA LYS A 82 15.38 -31.79 -25.33
C LYS A 82 16.03 -31.04 -26.50
N ASP A 83 15.55 -31.29 -27.70
CA ASP A 83 16.09 -30.73 -28.93
C ASP A 83 15.35 -29.47 -29.40
N LYS A 84 14.26 -29.07 -28.70
CA LYS A 84 13.53 -27.86 -29.06
C LYS A 84 14.27 -26.61 -28.56
N ARG A 85 14.11 -25.53 -29.29
CA ARG A 85 14.60 -24.19 -28.88
C ARG A 85 13.65 -23.61 -27.89
N ILE A 86 14.12 -23.43 -26.64
CA ILE A 86 13.34 -22.94 -25.53
C ILE A 86 14.08 -21.73 -24.93
N ALA A 87 13.39 -20.63 -24.70
CA ALA A 87 13.89 -19.52 -23.88
C ALA A 87 13.35 -19.68 -22.46
N ILE A 88 14.23 -19.71 -21.45
CA ILE A 88 13.89 -19.83 -20.05
C ILE A 88 14.32 -18.56 -19.36
N ILE A 89 13.35 -17.85 -18.77
CA ILE A 89 13.54 -16.61 -18.07
C ILE A 89 13.43 -16.89 -16.57
N PHE A 90 14.48 -16.54 -15.83
CA PHE A 90 14.56 -16.67 -14.38
C PHE A 90 14.45 -15.29 -13.76
N ASP A 91 13.42 -15.08 -12.96
CA ASP A 91 13.28 -13.89 -12.15
C ASP A 91 13.84 -14.15 -10.74
N GLU A 92 14.37 -13.10 -10.09
CA GLU A 92 15.09 -13.18 -8.82
C GLU A 92 16.19 -14.24 -8.80
N CYS A 93 16.99 -14.28 -9.88
CA CYS A 93 17.96 -15.34 -10.15
C CYS A 93 19.17 -15.42 -9.19
N HIS A 94 19.24 -14.55 -8.20
CA HIS A 94 20.30 -14.51 -7.16
C HIS A 94 20.08 -15.51 -6.02
N ARG A 95 18.94 -16.19 -5.92
CA ARG A 95 18.61 -17.03 -4.76
C ARG A 95 19.36 -18.36 -4.70
N SER A 96 19.62 -18.84 -3.48
CA SER A 96 20.50 -19.98 -3.19
C SER A 96 20.08 -21.33 -3.77
N GLN A 97 18.77 -21.58 -3.90
CA GLN A 97 18.25 -22.83 -4.48
C GLN A 97 18.38 -22.90 -6.01
N PHE A 98 18.81 -21.80 -6.60
CA PHE A 98 18.97 -21.68 -8.03
C PHE A 98 20.01 -22.67 -8.60
N GLY A 99 21.07 -22.99 -7.84
CA GLY A 99 22.23 -23.72 -8.36
C GLY A 99 21.94 -25.16 -8.82
N GLU A 100 21.21 -25.98 -8.07
CA GLU A 100 20.95 -27.39 -8.44
C GLU A 100 19.85 -27.52 -9.48
N ASN A 101 18.73 -26.85 -9.29
CA ASN A 101 17.64 -26.86 -10.25
C ASN A 101 18.06 -26.24 -11.59
N HIS A 102 18.85 -25.16 -11.56
CA HIS A 102 19.41 -24.56 -12.77
C HIS A 102 20.30 -25.54 -13.53
N LYS A 103 21.21 -26.26 -12.86
CA LYS A 103 22.05 -27.29 -13.48
C LYS A 103 21.21 -28.42 -14.09
N ALA A 104 20.19 -28.88 -13.37
CA ALA A 104 19.26 -29.91 -13.86
C ALA A 104 18.54 -29.45 -15.15
N ILE A 105 18.05 -28.20 -15.16
CA ILE A 105 17.37 -27.59 -16.31
C ILE A 105 18.34 -27.43 -17.49
N LYS A 106 19.53 -26.87 -17.29
CA LYS A 106 20.56 -26.68 -18.32
C LYS A 106 21.01 -28.03 -18.95
N ASN A 107 21.15 -29.03 -18.09
CA ASN A 107 21.51 -30.39 -18.55
C ASN A 107 20.39 -31.10 -19.36
N PHE A 108 19.14 -30.84 -18.96
CA PHE A 108 18.01 -31.48 -19.67
C PHE A 108 17.65 -30.78 -20.97
N PHE A 109 17.77 -29.43 -21.02
CA PHE A 109 17.49 -28.60 -22.19
C PHE A 109 18.79 -27.99 -22.78
N PRO A 110 19.67 -28.78 -23.42
CA PRO A 110 21.00 -28.29 -23.85
C PRO A 110 20.94 -27.19 -24.90
N LYS A 111 19.82 -27.05 -25.63
CA LYS A 111 19.60 -26.01 -26.65
C LYS A 111 18.81 -24.81 -26.13
N SER A 112 18.53 -24.75 -24.82
CA SER A 112 17.81 -23.63 -24.26
C SER A 112 18.68 -22.38 -24.13
N GLN A 113 18.04 -21.22 -24.23
CA GLN A 113 18.62 -19.92 -23.89
C GLN A 113 18.14 -19.55 -22.46
N LEU A 114 19.07 -19.24 -21.59
CA LEU A 114 18.80 -18.96 -20.20
C LEU A 114 19.03 -17.47 -19.95
N PHE A 115 17.99 -16.76 -19.46
CA PHE A 115 18.04 -15.35 -19.12
C PHE A 115 17.75 -15.19 -17.62
N GLY A 116 18.62 -14.51 -16.91
CA GLY A 116 18.44 -14.18 -15.48
C GLY A 116 18.14 -12.69 -15.28
N PHE A 117 17.10 -12.41 -14.52
CA PHE A 117 16.76 -11.07 -14.06
C PHE A 117 16.91 -10.99 -12.54
N THR A 118 17.53 -9.94 -12.04
CA THR A 118 17.67 -9.69 -10.61
C THR A 118 17.95 -8.21 -10.33
N GLY A 119 17.33 -7.67 -9.29
CA GLY A 119 17.65 -6.34 -8.77
C GLY A 119 18.87 -6.34 -7.84
N THR A 120 19.31 -7.51 -7.37
CA THR A 120 20.39 -7.66 -6.38
C THR A 120 21.32 -8.83 -6.75
N PRO A 121 22.19 -8.67 -7.78
CA PRO A 121 23.08 -9.72 -8.21
C PRO A 121 24.06 -10.14 -7.09
N ILE A 122 24.50 -11.40 -7.15
CA ILE A 122 25.54 -11.93 -6.29
C ILE A 122 26.90 -11.66 -6.96
N PHE A 123 27.69 -10.82 -6.32
CA PHE A 123 29.08 -10.54 -6.66
C PHE A 123 30.02 -11.35 -5.75
N GLU A 124 31.33 -11.29 -5.99
CA GLU A 124 32.32 -11.94 -5.14
C GLU A 124 32.28 -11.39 -3.70
N GLU A 125 32.04 -10.08 -3.54
CA GLU A 125 32.03 -9.35 -2.28
C GLU A 125 30.89 -9.77 -1.36
N ASN A 126 29.74 -10.14 -1.92
CA ASN A 126 28.55 -10.55 -1.17
C ASN A 126 28.22 -12.04 -1.31
N ALA A 127 29.08 -12.83 -1.95
CA ALA A 127 28.91 -14.26 -2.12
C ALA A 127 29.10 -15.04 -0.82
N THR A 128 29.92 -14.52 0.12
CA THR A 128 30.21 -15.18 1.38
C THR A 128 29.23 -14.76 2.47
N TYR A 129 28.68 -15.71 3.19
CA TYR A 129 27.77 -15.47 4.31
C TYR A 129 28.07 -16.39 5.49
N LYS A 130 27.75 -15.91 6.70
CA LYS A 130 27.85 -16.70 7.91
C LYS A 130 26.56 -17.50 8.14
N GLN A 131 26.66 -18.80 8.24
CA GLN A 131 25.50 -19.67 8.56
C GLN A 131 25.10 -19.52 10.04
N ILE A 132 23.91 -19.96 10.37
CA ILE A 132 23.34 -19.88 11.73
C ILE A 132 24.19 -20.67 12.75
N ASP A 133 24.83 -21.77 12.32
CA ASP A 133 25.76 -22.57 13.12
C ASP A 133 27.16 -21.96 13.25
N GLY A 134 27.39 -20.80 12.62
CA GLY A 134 28.66 -20.08 12.64
C GLY A 134 29.64 -20.48 11.55
N THR A 135 29.35 -21.46 10.71
CA THR A 135 30.16 -21.83 9.55
C THR A 135 30.05 -20.81 8.42
N ILE A 136 31.07 -20.74 7.56
CA ILE A 136 31.08 -19.84 6.40
C ILE A 136 30.58 -20.61 5.18
N GLY A 137 29.47 -20.11 4.58
CA GLY A 137 28.97 -20.58 3.30
C GLY A 137 29.31 -19.60 2.18
N SER A 138 29.24 -20.05 0.94
CA SER A 138 29.41 -19.20 -0.23
C SER A 138 28.34 -19.50 -1.29
N TYR A 139 27.74 -18.44 -1.82
CA TYR A 139 26.87 -18.53 -3.01
C TYR A 139 27.72 -18.56 -4.28
N THR A 140 27.21 -19.21 -5.31
CA THR A 140 27.75 -19.05 -6.66
C THR A 140 27.39 -17.66 -7.18
N THR A 141 28.32 -16.95 -7.80
CA THR A 141 28.06 -15.61 -8.31
C THR A 141 27.07 -15.63 -9.48
N THR A 142 26.34 -14.55 -9.68
CA THR A 142 25.40 -14.43 -10.82
C THR A 142 26.13 -14.57 -12.16
N LYS A 143 27.38 -14.08 -12.25
CA LYS A 143 28.23 -14.22 -13.42
C LYS A 143 28.63 -15.67 -13.71
N ASP A 144 28.90 -16.48 -12.69
CA ASP A 144 29.23 -17.90 -12.88
C ASP A 144 28.06 -18.70 -13.44
N ILE A 145 26.82 -18.25 -13.16
CA ILE A 145 25.60 -18.94 -13.59
C ILE A 145 25.20 -18.51 -15.02
N PHE A 146 25.20 -17.20 -15.31
CA PHE A 146 24.70 -16.64 -16.58
C PHE A 146 25.78 -16.20 -17.57
N GLU A 147 27.06 -16.32 -17.21
CA GLU A 147 28.23 -16.09 -18.07
C GLU A 147 28.37 -14.62 -18.55
N LYS A 148 27.31 -13.98 -19.02
CA LYS A 148 27.36 -12.64 -19.60
C LYS A 148 26.26 -11.72 -19.04
N GLU A 149 26.67 -10.56 -18.54
CA GLU A 149 25.76 -9.44 -18.25
C GLU A 149 25.34 -8.78 -19.57
N LEU A 150 24.04 -8.73 -19.86
CA LEU A 150 23.48 -8.15 -21.08
C LEU A 150 23.05 -6.70 -20.87
N HIS A 151 22.55 -6.37 -19.69
CA HIS A 151 22.04 -5.05 -19.37
C HIS A 151 22.18 -4.80 -17.85
N LYS A 152 22.50 -3.59 -17.48
CA LYS A 152 22.59 -3.14 -16.08
C LYS A 152 21.78 -1.88 -15.88
N TYR A 153 20.71 -2.00 -15.08
CA TYR A 153 19.88 -0.88 -14.61
C TYR A 153 19.87 -0.91 -13.09
N THR A 154 20.64 -0.02 -12.49
CA THR A 154 20.84 0.00 -11.03
C THR A 154 19.74 0.81 -10.34
N ILE A 155 19.65 0.67 -9.02
CA ILE A 155 18.76 1.50 -8.20
C ILE A 155 19.09 3.00 -8.34
N THR A 156 20.36 3.36 -8.60
CA THR A 156 20.77 4.72 -8.91
C THR A 156 20.04 5.25 -10.14
N HIS A 157 20.08 4.49 -11.25
CA HIS A 157 19.34 4.85 -12.46
C HIS A 157 17.83 4.93 -12.21
N ALA A 158 17.29 3.99 -11.43
CA ALA A 158 15.86 3.97 -11.12
C ALA A 158 15.41 5.18 -10.27
N ILE A 159 16.27 5.69 -9.40
CA ILE A 159 16.02 6.93 -8.64
C ILE A 159 16.12 8.16 -9.57
N ASP A 160 17.15 8.23 -10.42
CA ASP A 160 17.34 9.34 -11.36
C ASP A 160 16.18 9.42 -12.37
N ASP A 161 15.69 8.27 -12.85
CA ASP A 161 14.52 8.16 -13.73
C ASP A 161 13.19 8.33 -12.99
N ARG A 162 13.20 8.51 -11.67
CA ARG A 162 12.01 8.61 -10.79
C ARG A 162 11.10 7.38 -10.81
N ASN A 163 11.65 6.22 -11.14
CA ASN A 163 10.93 4.94 -11.09
C ASN A 163 10.81 4.39 -9.66
N VAL A 164 11.71 4.83 -8.77
CA VAL A 164 11.67 4.55 -7.33
C VAL A 164 12.05 5.80 -6.54
N LEU A 165 11.65 5.82 -5.26
CA LEU A 165 11.95 6.93 -4.35
C LEU A 165 13.32 6.77 -3.70
N ARG A 166 13.87 7.86 -3.19
CA ARG A 166 15.03 7.90 -2.28
C ARG A 166 14.65 7.32 -0.92
N PHE A 167 15.65 7.11 -0.06
CA PHE A 167 15.45 6.67 1.31
C PHE A 167 15.76 7.79 2.31
N HIS A 168 14.93 7.88 3.34
CA HIS A 168 15.23 8.57 4.59
C HIS A 168 15.57 7.50 5.63
N ILE A 169 16.72 7.61 6.29
CA ILE A 169 17.18 6.60 7.24
C ILE A 169 17.50 7.26 8.58
N ASP A 170 16.70 6.92 9.60
CA ASP A 170 16.92 7.29 10.98
C ASP A 170 17.67 6.17 11.70
N TYR A 171 18.87 6.45 12.20
CA TYR A 171 19.66 5.54 13.04
C TYR A 171 19.35 5.79 14.51
N LEU A 172 18.36 5.07 15.03
CA LEU A 172 17.94 5.17 16.43
C LEU A 172 18.69 4.14 17.28
N GLY A 173 19.96 4.41 17.55
CA GLY A 173 20.79 3.57 18.43
C GLY A 173 20.25 3.57 19.85
N ILE A 174 19.44 2.58 20.21
CA ILE A 174 19.06 2.31 21.61
C ILE A 174 20.19 1.50 22.30
N ASN A 175 21.42 1.87 22.01
CA ASN A 175 22.59 1.42 22.73
C ASN A 175 22.93 2.53 23.72
N GLY A 176 22.68 2.29 25.02
CA GLY A 176 23.17 3.18 26.06
C GLY A 176 24.65 3.48 25.80
N GLY A 177 24.98 4.79 25.78
CA GLY A 177 26.36 5.24 25.66
C GLY A 177 27.32 4.48 26.59
N GLU A 178 28.61 4.60 26.41
CA GLU A 178 29.77 3.86 27.00
C GLU A 178 29.70 3.36 28.45
N GLN A 179 28.58 3.53 29.17
CA GLN A 179 28.33 2.92 30.47
C GLN A 179 27.35 1.75 30.31
N THR A 180 27.91 0.61 30.01
CA THR A 180 27.31 -0.70 29.87
C THR A 180 26.53 -1.17 31.09
N PHE A 181 25.30 -0.80 31.22
CA PHE A 181 24.30 -1.73 31.72
C PHE A 181 23.77 -2.52 30.51
N ARG A 182 23.97 -3.83 30.48
CA ARG A 182 23.28 -4.74 29.55
C ARG A 182 21.78 -4.58 29.80
N MET A 183 21.16 -3.73 29.01
CA MET A 183 19.72 -3.53 29.06
C MET A 183 19.07 -4.88 28.78
N ASN A 184 18.15 -5.33 29.64
CA ASN A 184 17.42 -6.56 29.40
C ASN A 184 16.74 -6.45 28.04
N GLU A 185 16.85 -7.47 27.20
CA GLU A 185 16.33 -7.49 25.83
C GLU A 185 14.86 -7.05 25.75
N ARG A 186 14.05 -7.45 26.74
CA ARG A 186 12.65 -7.02 26.85
C ARG A 186 12.51 -5.50 27.09
N LEU A 187 13.37 -4.87 27.88
CA LEU A 187 13.37 -3.43 28.11
C LEU A 187 13.78 -2.69 26.82
N ARG A 188 14.77 -3.22 26.09
CA ARG A 188 15.18 -2.68 24.79
C ARG A 188 14.00 -2.69 23.80
N LYS A 189 13.28 -3.80 23.69
CA LYS A 189 12.09 -3.90 22.83
C LYS A 189 10.98 -2.94 23.26
N LYS A 190 10.76 -2.75 24.56
CA LYS A 190 9.81 -1.74 25.05
C LYS A 190 10.21 -0.32 24.64
N ALA A 191 11.49 0.02 24.74
CA ALA A 191 12.00 1.32 24.31
C ALA A 191 11.84 1.51 22.78
N ILE A 192 12.07 0.46 21.98
CA ILE A 192 11.81 0.49 20.54
C ILE A 192 10.33 0.75 20.25
N ILE A 193 9.43 0.04 20.92
CA ILE A 193 7.98 0.26 20.75
C ILE A 193 7.58 1.68 21.13
N GLN A 194 8.13 2.25 22.21
CA GLN A 194 7.89 3.64 22.57
C GLN A 194 8.30 4.61 21.47
N GLN A 195 9.47 4.41 20.88
CA GLN A 195 9.92 5.22 19.72
C GLN A 195 9.00 5.04 18.52
N ILE A 196 8.56 3.83 18.23
CA ILE A 196 7.60 3.57 17.16
C ILE A 196 6.29 4.31 17.40
N LEU A 197 5.70 4.19 18.60
CA LEU A 197 4.44 4.85 18.96
C LEU A 197 4.53 6.38 18.85
N LEU A 198 5.68 6.97 19.24
CA LEU A 198 5.90 8.41 19.16
C LEU A 198 6.06 8.92 17.70
N LYS A 199 6.68 8.12 16.83
CA LYS A 199 7.07 8.56 15.48
C LYS A 199 6.14 8.08 14.38
N HIS A 200 5.30 7.08 14.64
CA HIS A 200 4.53 6.37 13.63
C HIS A 200 3.63 7.29 12.80
N ASP A 201 2.90 8.19 13.45
CA ASP A 201 1.97 9.08 12.77
C ASP A 201 2.72 10.04 11.82
N ALA A 202 3.86 10.57 12.24
CA ALA A 202 4.70 11.43 11.39
C ALA A 202 5.23 10.65 10.17
N VAL A 203 5.94 9.53 10.38
CA VAL A 203 6.58 8.80 9.28
C VAL A 203 5.59 8.15 8.31
N THR A 204 4.35 7.89 8.73
CA THR A 204 3.30 7.30 7.90
C THR A 204 2.30 8.32 7.36
N ASN A 205 2.60 9.62 7.51
CA ASN A 205 1.70 10.71 7.11
C ASN A 205 0.30 10.53 7.72
N ASN A 206 0.24 10.55 9.06
CA ASN A 206 -0.99 10.34 9.85
C ASN A 206 -1.72 9.03 9.50
N ARG A 207 -0.99 7.90 9.49
CA ARG A 207 -1.49 6.54 9.20
C ARG A 207 -2.11 6.39 7.82
N ARG A 208 -1.80 7.30 6.90
CA ARG A 208 -2.17 7.16 5.49
C ARG A 208 -1.44 5.98 4.86
N TYR A 209 -0.21 5.75 5.28
CA TYR A 209 0.64 4.64 4.88
C TYR A 209 0.75 3.62 6.01
N ASN A 210 1.21 2.44 5.67
CA ASN A 210 1.50 1.39 6.63
C ASN A 210 3.01 1.13 6.76
N ALA A 211 3.36 0.36 7.78
CA ALA A 211 4.73 0.02 8.09
C ALA A 211 4.93 -1.49 8.27
N ILE A 212 6.17 -1.94 8.09
CA ILE A 212 6.64 -3.28 8.47
C ILE A 212 7.64 -3.13 9.62
N LEU A 213 7.53 -4.00 10.64
CA LEU A 213 8.57 -4.20 11.66
C LEU A 213 9.29 -5.51 11.39
N ALA A 214 10.54 -5.41 10.94
CA ALA A 214 11.42 -6.56 10.70
C ALA A 214 12.13 -6.97 11.99
N THR A 215 11.92 -8.22 12.42
CA THR A 215 12.49 -8.80 13.64
C THR A 215 13.49 -9.90 13.34
N SER A 216 14.40 -10.19 14.31
CA SER A 216 15.50 -11.15 14.12
C SER A 216 15.06 -12.61 14.16
N SER A 217 13.94 -12.93 14.82
CA SER A 217 13.45 -14.29 15.00
C SER A 217 11.93 -14.35 15.20
N ILE A 218 11.36 -15.55 15.05
CA ILE A 218 9.94 -15.79 15.36
C ILE A 218 9.62 -15.49 16.84
N ASN A 219 10.53 -15.81 17.76
CA ASN A 219 10.33 -15.51 19.18
C ASN A 219 10.30 -14.00 19.42
N ASP A 220 11.16 -13.22 18.71
CA ASP A 220 11.13 -11.75 18.79
C ASP A 220 9.84 -11.19 18.22
N ALA A 221 9.36 -11.70 17.09
CA ALA A 221 8.08 -11.29 16.51
C ALA A 221 6.90 -11.51 17.48
N ILE A 222 6.85 -12.67 18.11
CA ILE A 222 5.82 -12.98 19.13
C ILE A 222 5.95 -12.04 20.33
N GLU A 223 7.18 -11.78 20.81
CA GLU A 223 7.39 -10.90 21.96
C GLU A 223 7.02 -9.45 21.63
N TYR A 224 7.38 -8.93 20.46
CA TYR A 224 6.95 -7.60 20.00
C TYR A 224 5.43 -7.50 19.93
N TYR A 225 4.75 -8.48 19.35
CA TYR A 225 3.30 -8.50 19.27
C TYR A 225 2.64 -8.43 20.66
N ASN A 226 3.12 -9.22 21.61
CA ASN A 226 2.60 -9.20 22.98
C ASN A 226 2.90 -7.89 23.71
N LEU A 227 4.09 -7.30 23.48
CA LEU A 227 4.48 -6.03 24.08
C LEU A 227 3.64 -4.86 23.52
N PHE A 228 3.34 -4.84 22.23
CA PHE A 228 2.43 -3.84 21.67
C PHE A 228 1.04 -3.94 22.33
N LYS A 229 0.50 -5.14 22.49
CA LYS A 229 -0.78 -5.34 23.22
C LYS A 229 -0.71 -4.87 24.68
N GLU A 230 0.38 -5.22 25.39
CA GLU A 230 0.59 -4.81 26.77
C GLU A 230 0.64 -3.28 26.87
N MET A 231 1.46 -2.61 26.06
CA MET A 231 1.70 -1.17 26.13
C MET A 231 0.50 -0.35 25.68
N GLN A 232 -0.22 -0.79 24.66
CA GLN A 232 -1.44 -0.12 24.19
C GLN A 232 -2.63 -0.37 25.14
N GLY A 233 -2.70 -1.56 25.80
CA GLY A 233 -3.75 -1.87 26.79
C GLY A 233 -3.71 -0.99 28.03
N HIS A 234 -2.55 -0.48 28.42
CA HIS A 234 -2.41 0.46 29.56
C HIS A 234 -2.81 1.90 29.25
N CYS A 235 -3.01 2.25 27.96
CA CYS A 235 -3.41 3.60 27.56
C CYS A 235 -4.94 3.84 27.56
N VAL A 236 -5.74 2.82 27.92
CA VAL A 236 -7.22 2.87 27.82
C VAL A 236 -7.90 3.79 28.85
N ASP A 237 -7.17 4.29 29.85
CA ASP A 237 -7.74 5.12 30.94
C ASP A 237 -7.86 6.63 30.63
N THR A 238 -7.55 7.07 29.42
CA THR A 238 -7.70 8.49 29.04
C THR A 238 -8.69 8.65 27.88
N ALA A 239 -9.52 9.70 27.95
CA ALA A 239 -10.62 9.98 27.02
C ALA A 239 -10.23 10.14 25.52
N ASN A 240 -8.94 10.05 25.18
CA ASN A 240 -8.38 10.11 23.83
C ASN A 240 -7.76 8.77 23.35
N SER A 241 -8.06 7.66 24.02
CA SER A 241 -7.35 6.38 23.81
C SER A 241 -7.62 5.70 22.47
N GLU A 242 -8.76 5.92 21.83
CA GLU A 242 -9.08 5.30 20.53
C GLU A 242 -8.25 5.86 19.37
N LEU A 243 -7.87 7.13 19.44
CA LEU A 243 -7.07 7.80 18.40
C LEU A 243 -5.58 7.38 18.39
N MET A 244 -5.09 6.83 19.51
CA MET A 244 -3.67 6.46 19.67
C MET A 244 -3.38 4.97 19.43
N GLN A 245 -4.39 4.12 19.33
CA GLN A 245 -4.19 2.69 19.20
C GLN A 245 -3.83 2.31 17.75
N LEU A 246 -2.68 1.65 17.55
CA LEU A 246 -2.23 1.13 16.27
C LEU A 246 -2.77 -0.29 16.05
N ASN A 247 -3.18 -0.57 14.83
CA ASN A 247 -3.61 -1.90 14.40
C ASN A 247 -2.39 -2.74 14.02
N ILE A 248 -2.05 -3.70 14.86
CA ILE A 248 -0.86 -4.53 14.72
C ILE A 248 -1.23 -5.90 14.17
N ALA A 249 -0.64 -6.27 13.03
CA ALA A 249 -0.65 -7.64 12.54
C ALA A 249 0.72 -8.29 12.75
N CYS A 250 0.78 -9.63 12.86
CA CYS A 250 2.03 -10.35 12.98
C CYS A 250 1.98 -11.62 12.12
N VAL A 251 2.94 -11.77 11.21
CA VAL A 251 2.97 -12.92 10.30
C VAL A 251 4.35 -13.54 10.23
N PHE A 252 4.41 -14.84 10.41
CA PHE A 252 5.56 -15.70 10.23
C PHE A 252 5.09 -17.10 9.83
N SER A 253 5.94 -17.88 9.16
CA SER A 253 5.59 -19.23 8.71
C SER A 253 5.33 -20.17 9.88
N PRO A 254 4.21 -20.94 9.87
CA PRO A 254 3.95 -21.95 10.92
C PRO A 254 4.94 -23.10 10.82
N PRO A 255 5.12 -23.93 11.88
CA PRO A 255 5.82 -25.21 11.80
C PRO A 255 5.21 -26.11 10.71
N ALA A 256 6.05 -26.71 9.86
CA ALA A 256 5.57 -27.38 8.65
C ALA A 256 4.79 -28.68 8.92
N GLU A 257 5.12 -29.45 9.95
CA GLU A 257 4.43 -30.68 10.39
C GLU A 257 3.91 -31.60 9.26
N GLY A 258 4.65 -31.68 8.14
CA GLY A 258 4.28 -32.47 6.97
C GLY A 258 3.37 -31.77 5.96
N ASN A 259 2.91 -30.55 6.23
CA ASN A 259 2.19 -29.72 5.26
C ASN A 259 3.15 -29.23 4.15
N LYS A 260 2.90 -29.67 2.91
CA LYS A 260 3.77 -29.38 1.78
C LYS A 260 3.77 -27.92 1.36
N ASP A 261 2.64 -27.23 1.51
CA ASP A 261 2.52 -25.82 1.17
C ASP A 261 3.35 -24.96 2.13
N VAL A 262 3.28 -25.27 3.44
CA VAL A 262 4.12 -24.63 4.44
C VAL A 262 5.60 -24.97 4.25
N GLN A 263 5.93 -26.23 3.92
CA GLN A 263 7.31 -26.61 3.59
C GLN A 263 7.85 -25.78 2.43
N GLN A 264 7.06 -25.59 1.39
CA GLN A 264 7.46 -24.77 0.24
C GLN A 264 7.68 -23.31 0.64
N ILE A 265 6.79 -22.73 1.46
CA ILE A 265 6.98 -21.36 1.99
C ILE A 265 8.29 -21.27 2.79
N GLN A 266 8.57 -22.25 3.66
CA GLN A 266 9.78 -22.26 4.50
C GLN A 266 11.08 -22.51 3.72
N GLU A 267 11.03 -23.11 2.54
CA GLU A 267 12.21 -23.25 1.68
C GLU A 267 12.81 -21.90 1.32
N ASP A 268 11.95 -20.89 1.17
CA ASP A 268 12.31 -19.53 0.83
C ASP A 268 12.62 -18.62 2.04
N LEU A 269 12.43 -19.14 3.26
CA LEU A 269 12.56 -18.42 4.54
C LEU A 269 13.50 -19.19 5.49
N PRO A 270 14.81 -19.24 5.20
CA PRO A 270 15.74 -20.10 5.94
C PRO A 270 15.81 -19.80 7.44
N GLN A 271 15.71 -18.51 7.83
CA GLN A 271 15.71 -18.13 9.25
C GLN A 271 14.45 -18.67 9.96
N GLU A 272 13.27 -18.47 9.37
CA GLU A 272 12.02 -18.96 9.94
C GLU A 272 11.97 -20.50 9.99
N LYS A 273 12.53 -21.16 8.97
CA LYS A 273 12.66 -22.63 8.94
C LYS A 273 13.50 -23.16 10.10
N GLU A 274 14.65 -22.54 10.36
CA GLU A 274 15.51 -22.93 11.49
C GLU A 274 14.85 -22.59 12.84
N ASP A 275 14.22 -21.45 12.96
CA ASP A 275 13.48 -21.06 14.16
C ASP A 275 12.35 -22.05 14.47
N ASN A 276 11.63 -22.50 13.45
CA ASN A 276 10.53 -23.47 13.62
C ASN A 276 10.98 -24.87 14.05
N LYS A 277 12.26 -25.22 13.93
CA LYS A 277 12.80 -26.47 14.49
C LYS A 277 12.89 -26.44 16.01
N LYS A 278 12.94 -25.24 16.61
CA LYS A 278 13.02 -25.04 18.05
C LYS A 278 11.65 -24.70 18.60
N GLU A 279 11.17 -25.44 19.59
CA GLU A 279 9.88 -25.24 20.26
C GLU A 279 8.67 -25.06 19.30
N PRO A 280 8.44 -25.98 18.33
CA PRO A 280 7.40 -25.82 17.29
C PRO A 280 6.00 -25.66 17.89
N ASP A 281 5.64 -26.42 18.93
CA ASP A 281 4.32 -26.35 19.56
C ASP A 281 4.04 -25.00 20.23
N LYS A 282 5.06 -24.36 20.78
CA LYS A 282 4.93 -23.02 21.38
C LYS A 282 4.64 -21.98 20.32
N LYS A 283 5.35 -22.03 19.19
CA LYS A 283 5.16 -21.11 18.05
C LYS A 283 3.81 -21.32 17.38
N LYS A 284 3.40 -22.59 17.23
CA LYS A 284 2.08 -22.93 16.70
C LYS A 284 0.96 -22.34 17.57
N ARG A 285 1.02 -22.54 18.90
CA ARG A 285 0.06 -21.94 19.83
C ARG A 285 0.06 -20.42 19.79
N ALA A 286 1.23 -19.79 19.73
CA ALA A 286 1.33 -18.34 19.63
C ALA A 286 0.71 -17.82 18.34
N LEU A 287 1.01 -18.45 17.18
CA LEU A 287 0.43 -18.05 15.91
C LEU A 287 -1.09 -18.26 15.88
N THR A 288 -1.60 -19.35 16.44
CA THR A 288 -3.05 -19.55 16.59
C THR A 288 -3.69 -18.43 17.39
N GLY A 289 -3.12 -18.05 18.53
CA GLY A 289 -3.62 -16.91 19.31
C GLY A 289 -3.57 -15.56 18.55
N ILE A 290 -2.53 -15.33 17.76
CA ILE A 290 -2.40 -14.14 16.90
C ILE A 290 -3.50 -14.13 15.82
N ILE A 291 -3.77 -15.28 15.18
CA ILE A 291 -4.83 -15.43 14.19
C ILE A 291 -6.21 -15.23 14.82
N ASP A 292 -6.44 -15.75 16.03
CA ASP A 292 -7.70 -15.55 16.75
C ASP A 292 -7.95 -14.07 17.09
N ASP A 293 -6.92 -13.34 17.51
CA ASP A 293 -7.00 -11.90 17.74
C ASP A 293 -7.29 -11.15 16.44
N TYR A 294 -6.62 -11.54 15.35
CA TYR A 294 -6.83 -10.97 14.01
C TYR A 294 -8.27 -11.19 13.54
N ASN A 295 -8.80 -12.41 13.72
CA ASN A 295 -10.18 -12.72 13.36
C ASN A 295 -11.19 -11.88 14.14
N LYS A 296 -10.95 -11.64 15.43
CA LYS A 296 -11.80 -10.77 16.26
C LYS A 296 -11.77 -9.31 15.78
N GLN A 297 -10.58 -8.79 15.45
CA GLN A 297 -10.41 -7.42 15.04
C GLN A 297 -11.03 -7.15 13.67
N TYR A 298 -10.85 -8.05 12.72
CA TYR A 298 -11.22 -7.84 11.32
C TYR A 298 -12.50 -8.57 10.90
N GLY A 299 -13.13 -9.33 11.79
CA GLY A 299 -14.36 -10.09 11.47
C GLY A 299 -14.12 -11.22 10.46
N THR A 300 -12.91 -11.81 10.46
CA THR A 300 -12.52 -12.90 9.57
C THR A 300 -12.63 -14.26 10.27
N SER A 301 -12.45 -15.35 9.51
CA SER A 301 -12.45 -16.73 10.02
C SER A 301 -11.21 -17.49 9.54
N GLN A 302 -10.05 -16.87 9.64
CA GLN A 302 -8.78 -17.49 9.25
C GLN A 302 -8.36 -18.59 10.24
N ASP A 303 -7.63 -19.59 9.72
CA ASP A 303 -7.14 -20.72 10.50
C ASP A 303 -5.67 -21.00 10.16
N ILE A 304 -4.92 -21.49 11.14
CA ILE A 304 -3.51 -21.87 10.96
C ILE A 304 -3.35 -23.02 9.92
N ASN A 305 -4.36 -23.88 9.76
CA ASN A 305 -4.34 -24.94 8.74
C ASN A 305 -4.52 -24.38 7.32
N ASN A 306 -5.14 -23.21 7.18
CA ASN A 306 -5.24 -22.45 5.93
C ASN A 306 -4.42 -21.15 6.06
N PHE A 307 -3.13 -21.28 6.42
CA PHE A 307 -2.23 -20.15 6.63
C PHE A 307 -2.13 -19.22 5.41
N ASP A 308 -2.23 -19.78 4.21
CA ASP A 308 -2.19 -18.98 2.96
C ASP A 308 -3.33 -17.95 2.92
N GLY A 309 -4.54 -18.32 3.33
CA GLY A 309 -5.68 -17.39 3.42
C GLY A 309 -5.42 -16.23 4.40
N TYR A 310 -4.86 -16.52 5.57
CA TYR A 310 -4.46 -15.51 6.54
C TYR A 310 -3.41 -14.54 5.96
N TYR A 311 -2.38 -15.10 5.34
CA TYR A 311 -1.30 -14.33 4.74
C TYR A 311 -1.77 -13.44 3.58
N GLN A 312 -2.66 -13.96 2.72
CA GLN A 312 -3.25 -13.20 1.63
C GLN A 312 -4.14 -12.04 2.12
N ASP A 313 -4.94 -12.26 3.18
CA ASP A 313 -5.78 -11.20 3.75
C ASP A 313 -4.92 -10.05 4.31
N ILE A 314 -3.82 -10.36 5.01
CA ILE A 314 -2.84 -9.33 5.45
C ILE A 314 -2.30 -8.54 4.26
N GLN A 315 -1.84 -9.22 3.20
CA GLN A 315 -1.31 -8.55 2.01
C GLN A 315 -2.35 -7.64 1.36
N GLN A 316 -3.59 -8.13 1.27
CA GLN A 316 -4.69 -7.35 0.68
C GLN A 316 -4.99 -6.10 1.49
N ARG A 317 -5.09 -6.20 2.83
CA ARG A 317 -5.34 -5.03 3.71
C ARG A 317 -4.24 -3.98 3.60
N ILE A 318 -2.96 -4.39 3.50
CA ILE A 318 -1.85 -3.46 3.24
C ILE A 318 -2.05 -2.72 1.90
N LYS A 319 -2.57 -3.40 0.86
CA LYS A 319 -2.86 -2.80 -0.45
C LYS A 319 -4.12 -1.92 -0.42
N ASP A 320 -5.12 -2.27 0.38
CA ASP A 320 -6.37 -1.52 0.53
C ASP A 320 -6.21 -0.22 1.32
N GLN A 321 -5.02 0.05 1.86
CA GLN A 321 -4.65 1.35 2.47
C GLN A 321 -4.88 2.55 1.52
N LYS A 322 -5.02 2.31 0.21
CA LYS A 322 -5.35 3.32 -0.81
C LYS A 322 -6.68 4.05 -0.56
N TYR A 323 -7.61 3.44 0.15
CA TYR A 323 -8.91 4.05 0.43
C TYR A 323 -8.83 5.03 1.60
N ALA A 324 -9.60 6.11 1.54
CA ALA A 324 -9.75 7.04 2.64
C ALA A 324 -10.37 6.35 3.86
N ASN A 325 -10.19 6.93 5.07
CA ASN A 325 -10.73 6.33 6.30
C ASN A 325 -12.26 6.28 6.34
N LYS A 326 -12.95 7.16 5.61
CA LYS A 326 -14.41 7.12 5.48
C LYS A 326 -14.88 5.91 4.65
N ASP A 327 -14.13 5.55 3.61
CA ASP A 327 -14.49 4.47 2.67
C ASP A 327 -14.02 3.11 3.19
N TYR A 328 -12.86 3.10 3.84
CA TYR A 328 -12.28 1.92 4.48
C TYR A 328 -11.78 2.32 5.87
N PRO A 329 -12.63 2.21 6.89
CA PRO A 329 -12.36 2.71 8.22
C PRO A 329 -11.02 2.23 8.78
N HIS A 330 -10.32 3.06 9.55
CA HIS A 330 -9.02 2.74 10.12
C HIS A 330 -9.01 1.39 10.87
N LYS A 331 -10.10 1.04 11.55
CA LYS A 331 -10.25 -0.27 12.22
C LYS A 331 -10.07 -1.49 11.29
N ASN A 332 -10.24 -1.31 9.98
CA ASN A 332 -10.07 -2.36 8.96
C ASN A 332 -8.66 -2.38 8.35
N LYS A 333 -7.86 -1.32 8.59
CA LYS A 333 -6.49 -1.18 8.07
C LYS A 333 -5.47 -1.77 9.03
N ILE A 334 -4.30 -2.08 8.52
CA ILE A 334 -3.14 -2.50 9.31
C ILE A 334 -2.15 -1.34 9.34
N ASP A 335 -1.76 -0.88 10.52
CA ASP A 335 -0.74 0.16 10.67
C ASP A 335 0.66 -0.44 10.61
N ILE A 336 0.90 -1.53 11.35
CA ILE A 336 2.19 -2.19 11.40
C ILE A 336 2.02 -3.70 11.24
N THR A 337 2.79 -4.29 10.33
CA THR A 337 2.91 -5.74 10.21
C THR A 337 4.26 -6.19 10.76
N ILE A 338 4.26 -7.00 11.81
CA ILE A 338 5.47 -7.59 12.40
C ILE A 338 5.83 -8.84 11.60
N VAL A 339 7.08 -8.93 11.15
CA VAL A 339 7.57 -10.03 10.32
C VAL A 339 8.97 -10.48 10.73
N VAL A 340 9.38 -11.66 10.28
CA VAL A 340 10.78 -12.11 10.34
C VAL A 340 11.43 -11.97 8.97
N ASP A 341 11.03 -12.80 7.99
CA ASP A 341 11.49 -12.74 6.60
C ASP A 341 10.35 -12.52 5.60
N MET A 342 9.11 -12.89 6.00
CA MET A 342 7.94 -12.71 5.14
C MET A 342 7.74 -11.22 4.83
N LEU A 343 7.22 -10.90 3.66
CA LEU A 343 7.01 -9.53 3.12
C LEU A 343 8.30 -8.71 2.86
N LEU A 344 9.45 -9.06 3.42
CA LEU A 344 10.70 -8.33 3.16
C LEU A 344 11.21 -8.54 1.73
N THR A 345 10.80 -9.63 1.09
CA THR A 345 11.14 -9.94 -0.30
C THR A 345 9.91 -10.39 -1.06
N GLY A 346 9.76 -9.98 -2.34
CA GLY A 346 8.67 -10.43 -3.22
C GLY A 346 7.30 -9.78 -2.97
N PHE A 347 7.15 -8.93 -1.98
CA PHE A 347 5.92 -8.17 -1.72
C PHE A 347 6.00 -6.77 -2.36
N ASP A 348 4.92 -6.32 -2.94
CA ASP A 348 4.82 -5.00 -3.56
C ASP A 348 3.56 -4.27 -3.11
N SER A 349 3.74 -3.07 -2.55
CA SER A 349 2.67 -2.14 -2.23
C SER A 349 3.17 -0.70 -2.30
N LYS A 350 2.45 0.15 -3.02
CA LYS A 350 2.71 1.59 -3.07
C LYS A 350 2.38 2.30 -1.75
N TYR A 351 1.52 1.68 -0.92
CA TYR A 351 1.05 2.22 0.37
C TYR A 351 1.91 1.81 1.57
N LEU A 352 2.93 1.00 1.34
CA LEU A 352 3.97 0.71 2.32
C LEU A 352 5.07 1.75 2.17
N ASN A 353 5.25 2.63 3.18
CA ASN A 353 6.27 3.66 3.13
C ASN A 353 7.33 3.55 4.23
N THR A 354 7.11 2.76 5.28
CA THR A 354 7.98 2.73 6.46
C THR A 354 8.43 1.30 6.79
N LEU A 355 9.72 1.16 7.09
CA LEU A 355 10.32 -0.06 7.61
C LEU A 355 11.02 0.22 8.94
N TYR A 356 10.55 -0.42 10.00
CA TYR A 356 11.21 -0.48 11.30
C TYR A 356 12.14 -1.68 11.32
N VAL A 357 13.42 -1.47 11.63
CA VAL A 357 14.44 -2.51 11.51
C VAL A 357 15.03 -2.86 12.87
N ASP A 358 14.60 -3.97 13.45
CA ASP A 358 15.28 -4.62 14.60
C ASP A 358 15.86 -5.98 14.18
N LYS A 359 16.55 -5.98 13.06
CA LYS A 359 17.18 -7.15 12.45
C LYS A 359 18.50 -6.75 11.81
N ASN A 360 19.52 -7.59 11.92
CA ASN A 360 20.77 -7.38 11.22
C ASN A 360 20.60 -7.73 9.74
N LEU A 361 20.54 -6.73 8.90
CA LEU A 361 20.42 -6.86 7.46
C LEU A 361 21.76 -6.55 6.78
N LYS A 362 22.07 -7.27 5.71
CA LYS A 362 23.33 -7.08 4.96
C LYS A 362 23.10 -7.18 3.47
N TYR A 363 23.88 -6.42 2.69
CA TYR A 363 23.94 -6.48 1.23
C TYR A 363 22.56 -6.59 0.56
N HIS A 364 22.33 -7.66 -0.20
CA HIS A 364 21.09 -7.87 -0.94
C HIS A 364 19.84 -7.91 -0.03
N GLY A 365 19.91 -8.55 1.13
CA GLY A 365 18.80 -8.60 2.07
C GLY A 365 18.41 -7.21 2.62
N LEU A 366 19.41 -6.34 2.86
CA LEU A 366 19.20 -4.96 3.28
C LEU A 366 18.50 -4.17 2.17
N ILE A 367 19.04 -4.20 0.94
CA ILE A 367 18.46 -3.47 -0.19
C ILE A 367 17.06 -3.95 -0.52
N GLN A 368 16.82 -5.26 -0.48
CA GLN A 368 15.49 -5.82 -0.76
C GLN A 368 14.46 -5.38 0.28
N ALA A 369 14.80 -5.37 1.57
CA ALA A 369 13.92 -4.93 2.63
C ALA A 369 13.62 -3.42 2.51
N PHE A 370 14.65 -2.59 2.31
CA PHE A 370 14.50 -1.14 2.14
C PHE A 370 13.63 -0.81 0.92
N SER A 371 13.86 -1.51 -0.19
CA SER A 371 13.12 -1.30 -1.44
C SER A 371 11.64 -1.70 -1.37
N ARG A 372 11.15 -2.21 -0.24
CA ARG A 372 9.71 -2.36 -0.01
C ARG A 372 9.04 -1.00 0.20
N THR A 373 9.77 -0.01 0.72
CA THR A 373 9.22 1.30 1.10
C THR A 373 9.28 2.35 -0.02
N ASN A 374 10.11 2.16 -1.03
CA ASN A 374 10.46 3.20 -2.01
C ASN A 374 9.64 3.16 -3.32
N ARG A 375 8.51 2.50 -3.36
CA ARG A 375 7.62 2.53 -4.53
C ARG A 375 7.00 3.90 -4.71
N VAL A 376 7.05 4.41 -5.94
CA VAL A 376 6.44 5.69 -6.29
C VAL A 376 4.92 5.60 -6.20
N LEU A 377 4.30 6.58 -5.57
CA LEU A 377 2.84 6.75 -5.54
C LEU A 377 2.50 8.15 -6.06
N ASN A 378 2.79 9.17 -5.27
CA ASN A 378 2.58 10.60 -5.58
C ASN A 378 3.39 11.45 -4.58
N ASP A 379 3.26 12.77 -4.65
CA ASP A 379 4.04 13.71 -3.83
C ASP A 379 3.74 13.63 -2.32
N THR A 380 2.67 12.95 -1.90
CA THR A 380 2.40 12.71 -0.46
C THR A 380 3.26 11.60 0.12
N LYS A 381 3.95 10.82 -0.73
CA LYS A 381 4.97 9.84 -0.38
C LYS A 381 6.31 10.27 -0.99
N PRO A 382 7.02 11.21 -0.36
CA PRO A 382 8.23 11.80 -0.95
C PRO A 382 9.43 10.86 -0.96
N TYR A 383 9.47 9.87 -0.05
CA TYR A 383 10.56 8.90 0.10
C TYR A 383 10.11 7.64 0.85
N GLY A 384 10.98 6.62 0.90
CA GLY A 384 10.81 5.48 1.79
C GLY A 384 11.49 5.74 3.14
N ASN A 385 10.76 5.54 4.24
CA ASN A 385 11.26 5.72 5.60
C ASN A 385 11.86 4.43 6.16
N ILE A 386 13.05 4.52 6.72
CA ILE A 386 13.74 3.43 7.41
C ILE A 386 14.12 3.92 8.81
N LEU A 387 13.63 3.24 9.85
CA LEU A 387 14.04 3.49 11.23
C LEU A 387 14.84 2.29 11.71
N ASP A 388 16.17 2.47 11.80
CA ASP A 388 17.10 1.41 12.16
C ASP A 388 17.45 1.45 13.65
N PHE A 389 17.07 0.40 14.37
CA PHE A 389 17.36 0.22 15.80
C PHE A 389 18.63 -0.60 16.07
N ARG A 390 19.37 -0.96 15.01
CA ARG A 390 20.61 -1.76 15.09
C ARG A 390 21.87 -0.97 14.77
N SER A 391 21.75 0.32 14.45
CA SER A 391 22.90 1.19 14.10
C SER A 391 23.74 0.63 12.94
N GLN A 392 23.08 0.27 11.83
CA GLN A 392 23.71 -0.43 10.71
C GLN A 392 24.24 0.52 9.61
N SER A 393 24.65 1.75 9.95
CA SER A 393 25.13 2.74 8.96
C SER A 393 26.25 2.19 8.07
N ASP A 394 27.20 1.45 8.64
CA ASP A 394 28.31 0.85 7.88
C ASP A 394 27.83 -0.21 6.87
N GLU A 395 26.84 -1.01 7.24
CA GLU A 395 26.26 -2.02 6.35
C GLU A 395 25.43 -1.39 5.24
N VAL A 396 24.74 -0.28 5.52
CA VAL A 396 24.05 0.54 4.52
C VAL A 396 25.05 1.12 3.53
N ASP A 397 26.15 1.69 4.02
CA ASP A 397 27.22 2.25 3.18
C ASP A 397 27.84 1.22 2.25
N LYS A 398 28.14 0.03 2.75
CA LYS A 398 28.65 -1.09 1.94
C LYS A 398 27.62 -1.53 0.89
N ALA A 399 26.34 -1.60 1.25
CA ALA A 399 25.29 -1.99 0.32
C ALA A 399 25.10 -0.95 -0.79
N ILE A 400 25.09 0.36 -0.45
CA ILE A 400 25.03 1.44 -1.44
C ILE A 400 26.24 1.38 -2.38
N ALA A 401 27.46 1.24 -1.84
CA ALA A 401 28.67 1.14 -2.65
C ALA A 401 28.63 -0.04 -3.63
N LEU A 402 28.11 -1.19 -3.19
CA LEU A 402 28.07 -2.42 -4.02
C LEU A 402 27.01 -2.35 -5.11
N PHE A 403 25.80 -1.85 -4.80
CA PHE A 403 24.64 -1.93 -5.71
C PHE A 403 24.36 -0.65 -6.50
N SER A 404 25.02 0.47 -6.19
CA SER A 404 24.81 1.73 -6.92
C SER A 404 25.30 1.68 -8.37
N GLY A 405 26.34 0.90 -8.63
CA GLY A 405 27.06 0.94 -9.91
C GLY A 405 27.92 2.18 -10.10
N GLU A 406 28.06 3.03 -9.07
CA GLU A 406 28.87 4.24 -9.05
C GLU A 406 30.28 3.96 -8.48
N ASN A 407 31.29 4.57 -9.10
CA ASN A 407 32.67 4.46 -8.60
C ASN A 407 32.93 5.33 -7.35
N ASN A 408 32.05 6.31 -7.09
CA ASN A 408 32.14 7.24 -5.97
C ASN A 408 31.00 6.98 -4.97
N SER A 409 31.33 6.43 -3.81
CA SER A 409 30.33 6.11 -2.79
C SER A 409 29.60 7.33 -2.22
N ASN A 410 30.24 8.51 -2.15
CA ASN A 410 29.61 9.73 -1.66
C ASN A 410 28.52 10.21 -2.64
N ARG A 411 28.81 10.18 -3.94
CA ARG A 411 27.81 10.51 -4.97
C ARG A 411 26.63 9.53 -4.94
N ALA A 412 26.92 8.24 -4.76
CA ALA A 412 25.87 7.24 -4.62
C ALA A 412 24.95 7.53 -3.42
N LYS A 413 25.53 7.91 -2.27
CA LYS A 413 24.73 8.31 -1.09
C LYS A 413 23.86 9.54 -1.35
N GLU A 414 24.40 10.57 -2.01
CA GLU A 414 23.64 11.77 -2.37
C GLU A 414 22.45 11.46 -3.29
N ILE A 415 22.55 10.44 -4.15
CA ILE A 415 21.46 10.00 -5.00
C ILE A 415 20.44 9.17 -4.20
N TRP A 416 20.90 8.21 -3.40
CA TRP A 416 20.03 7.25 -2.72
C TRP A 416 19.31 7.81 -1.50
N LEU A 417 19.97 8.74 -0.78
CA LEU A 417 19.44 9.29 0.46
C LEU A 417 18.81 10.66 0.24
N VAL A 418 17.80 10.95 1.03
CA VAL A 418 17.24 12.30 1.06
C VAL A 418 18.14 13.27 1.77
N GLU A 419 17.99 14.54 1.47
CA GLU A 419 18.77 15.60 2.11
C GLU A 419 18.35 15.79 3.57
N PRO A 420 19.25 16.21 4.47
CA PRO A 420 18.91 16.50 5.86
C PRO A 420 17.89 17.65 5.97
N ALA A 421 17.08 17.64 7.04
CA ALA A 421 16.01 18.59 7.27
C ALA A 421 16.41 20.07 7.07
N PRO A 422 17.54 20.59 7.59
CA PRO A 422 17.91 21.99 7.38
C PRO A 422 18.03 22.41 5.90
N LYS A 423 18.55 21.52 5.03
CA LYS A 423 18.63 21.79 3.59
C LYS A 423 17.26 21.82 2.92
N VAL A 424 16.33 21.00 3.40
CA VAL A 424 14.95 21.00 2.87
C VAL A 424 14.20 22.25 3.33
N VAL A 425 14.46 22.74 4.55
CA VAL A 425 13.93 24.02 5.04
C VAL A 425 14.43 25.19 4.19
N GLU A 426 15.72 25.22 3.81
CA GLU A 426 16.26 26.24 2.90
C GLU A 426 15.56 26.18 1.52
N LYS A 427 15.26 25.00 1.02
CA LYS A 427 14.52 24.83 -0.25
C LYS A 427 13.08 25.30 -0.12
N LEU A 428 12.43 25.04 1.01
CA LEU A 428 11.07 25.51 1.29
C LEU A 428 11.03 27.05 1.31
N ASP A 429 11.96 27.70 2.01
CA ASP A 429 12.12 29.15 2.06
C ASP A 429 12.24 29.73 0.63
N LYS A 430 13.10 29.13 -0.19
CA LYS A 430 13.25 29.53 -1.59
C LYS A 430 11.97 29.34 -2.40
N ALA A 431 11.28 28.20 -2.25
CA ALA A 431 10.05 27.90 -2.98
C ALA A 431 8.90 28.88 -2.60
N VAL A 432 8.77 29.21 -1.31
CA VAL A 432 7.82 30.22 -0.83
C VAL A 432 8.16 31.59 -1.43
N SER A 433 9.43 32.02 -1.40
CA SER A 433 9.87 33.28 -2.00
C SER A 433 9.64 33.33 -3.51
N GLU A 434 9.77 32.22 -4.23
CA GLU A 434 9.46 32.15 -5.67
C GLU A 434 7.95 32.24 -5.93
N LEU A 435 7.11 31.69 -5.07
CA LEU A 435 5.66 31.84 -5.14
C LEU A 435 5.25 33.29 -4.89
N GLU A 436 5.81 33.94 -3.86
CA GLU A 436 5.58 35.36 -3.54
C GLU A 436 5.93 36.28 -4.74
N LYS A 437 7.14 36.15 -5.27
CA LYS A 437 7.58 36.93 -6.45
C LYS A 437 6.68 36.69 -7.65
N PHE A 438 6.20 35.48 -7.86
CA PHE A 438 5.26 35.22 -8.95
C PHE A 438 3.93 35.93 -8.72
N MET A 439 3.32 35.86 -7.53
CA MET A 439 2.07 36.57 -7.24
C MET A 439 2.24 38.10 -7.38
N GLU A 440 3.33 38.66 -6.88
CA GLU A 440 3.69 40.07 -7.05
C GLU A 440 3.83 40.45 -8.54
N SER A 441 4.42 39.60 -9.37
CA SER A 441 4.53 39.84 -10.84
C SER A 441 3.17 39.90 -11.53
N GLN A 442 2.15 39.28 -10.96
CA GLN A 442 0.77 39.35 -11.41
C GLN A 442 -0.01 40.55 -10.82
N GLY A 443 0.66 41.38 -10.00
CA GLY A 443 0.05 42.52 -9.31
C GLY A 443 -0.86 42.09 -8.13
N LEU A 444 -0.64 40.92 -7.56
CA LEU A 444 -1.43 40.32 -6.49
C LEU A 444 -0.55 40.12 -5.23
N GLU A 445 -1.14 40.23 -4.05
CA GLU A 445 -0.47 39.80 -2.82
C GLU A 445 -0.42 38.28 -2.75
N CYS A 446 0.63 37.71 -2.14
CA CYS A 446 0.72 36.26 -1.91
C CYS A 446 -0.21 35.82 -0.78
N LYS A 447 -1.52 35.83 -1.06
CA LYS A 447 -2.59 35.42 -0.15
C LYS A 447 -3.52 34.44 -0.83
N PRO A 448 -4.07 33.47 -0.12
CA PRO A 448 -4.98 32.46 -0.68
C PRO A 448 -6.17 33.07 -1.42
N GLU A 449 -6.74 34.16 -0.90
CA GLU A 449 -7.91 34.85 -1.46
C GLU A 449 -7.60 35.48 -2.84
N GLU A 450 -6.36 35.91 -3.05
CA GLU A 450 -5.92 36.57 -4.29
C GLU A 450 -5.66 35.57 -5.43
N VAL A 451 -5.52 34.29 -5.14
CA VAL A 451 -5.26 33.24 -6.16
C VAL A 451 -6.38 33.18 -7.20
N ASN A 452 -7.62 33.40 -6.79
CA ASN A 452 -8.78 33.44 -7.69
C ASN A 452 -8.77 34.62 -8.65
N ASN A 453 -7.98 35.66 -8.37
CA ASN A 453 -7.81 36.85 -9.20
C ASN A 453 -6.75 36.68 -10.31
N LEU A 454 -6.05 35.53 -10.37
CA LEU A 454 -5.10 35.20 -11.45
C LEU A 454 -5.80 35.21 -12.81
N LYS A 455 -5.24 35.97 -13.75
CA LYS A 455 -5.79 36.17 -15.08
C LYS A 455 -5.12 35.27 -16.11
N GLY A 456 -5.94 34.44 -16.76
CA GLY A 456 -5.50 33.50 -17.80
C GLY A 456 -4.96 32.19 -17.28
N ASP A 457 -5.01 31.14 -18.11
CA ASP A 457 -4.66 29.78 -17.74
C ASP A 457 -3.16 29.57 -17.54
N ALA A 458 -2.34 30.32 -18.29
CA ALA A 458 -0.88 30.31 -18.10
C ALA A 458 -0.48 30.73 -16.68
N ALA A 459 -1.08 31.84 -16.15
CA ALA A 459 -0.80 32.25 -14.77
C ALA A 459 -1.32 31.25 -13.73
N ARG A 460 -2.47 30.62 -14.00
CA ARG A 460 -3.02 29.56 -13.14
C ARG A 460 -2.14 28.31 -13.12
N CYS A 461 -1.64 27.88 -14.30
CA CYS A 461 -0.69 26.75 -14.40
C CYS A 461 0.62 27.04 -13.67
N GLU A 462 1.15 28.25 -13.80
CA GLU A 462 2.38 28.64 -13.10
C GLU A 462 2.20 28.64 -11.58
N PHE A 463 1.06 29.14 -11.07
CA PHE A 463 0.70 29.05 -9.66
C PHE A 463 0.66 27.57 -9.20
N ILE A 464 -0.03 26.71 -9.95
CA ILE A 464 -0.11 25.27 -9.65
C ILE A 464 1.29 24.68 -9.51
N ASN A 465 2.20 24.94 -10.46
CA ASN A 465 3.55 24.39 -10.45
C ASN A 465 4.37 24.89 -9.24
N LYS A 466 4.30 26.19 -8.93
CA LYS A 466 5.04 26.75 -7.80
C LYS A 466 4.48 26.31 -6.45
N PHE A 467 3.18 26.30 -6.29
CA PHE A 467 2.57 25.85 -5.04
C PHE A 467 2.73 24.33 -4.84
N LYS A 468 2.72 23.54 -5.92
CA LYS A 468 3.03 22.10 -5.86
C LYS A 468 4.40 21.84 -5.23
N GLU A 469 5.42 22.63 -5.60
CA GLU A 469 6.77 22.48 -5.02
C GLU A 469 6.78 22.87 -3.53
N VAL A 470 6.13 23.96 -3.14
CA VAL A 470 5.97 24.34 -1.72
C VAL A 470 5.32 23.20 -0.92
N GLN A 471 4.23 22.66 -1.44
CA GLN A 471 3.48 21.58 -0.79
C GLN A 471 4.29 20.29 -0.71
N ARG A 472 5.03 19.93 -1.76
CA ARG A 472 5.92 18.77 -1.79
C ARG A 472 7.00 18.85 -0.71
N LEU A 473 7.68 20.00 -0.59
CA LEU A 473 8.72 20.21 0.41
C LEU A 473 8.15 20.22 1.83
N LYS A 474 6.98 20.83 2.05
CA LYS A 474 6.30 20.80 3.35
C LYS A 474 5.92 19.37 3.75
N THR A 475 5.31 18.61 2.84
CA THR A 475 4.94 17.20 3.07
C THR A 475 6.17 16.32 3.33
N GLN A 476 7.29 16.63 2.69
CA GLN A 476 8.56 15.98 2.97
C GLN A 476 9.00 16.25 4.41
N LEU A 477 8.98 17.50 4.87
CA LEU A 477 9.37 17.90 6.22
C LEU A 477 8.44 17.32 7.29
N GLU A 478 7.14 17.24 7.04
CA GLU A 478 6.16 16.66 7.97
C GLU A 478 6.43 15.19 8.31
N GLN A 479 7.17 14.47 7.46
CA GLN A 479 7.54 13.07 7.68
C GLN A 479 8.94 12.90 8.29
N TYR A 480 9.72 13.98 8.50
CA TYR A 480 10.98 13.92 9.25
C TYR A 480 10.69 13.81 10.75
N THR A 481 11.49 13.03 11.45
CA THR A 481 11.33 12.79 12.89
C THR A 481 12.40 13.46 13.75
N GLU A 482 13.39 14.11 13.11
CA GLU A 482 14.54 14.78 13.73
C GLU A 482 14.61 16.28 13.42
N ILE A 483 13.47 16.94 13.24
CA ILE A 483 13.43 18.40 13.04
C ILE A 483 13.78 19.10 14.35
N GLU A 484 14.83 19.92 14.33
CA GLU A 484 15.19 20.74 15.47
C GLU A 484 14.17 21.85 15.71
N GLU A 485 13.99 22.26 16.96
CA GLU A 485 12.98 23.27 17.35
C GLU A 485 13.09 24.57 16.54
N LYS A 486 14.33 25.04 16.30
CA LYS A 486 14.60 26.23 15.47
C LYS A 486 14.11 26.09 14.02
N ASP A 487 14.23 24.88 13.45
CA ASP A 487 13.78 24.61 12.09
C ASP A 487 12.26 24.47 12.04
N ALA A 488 11.64 23.90 13.08
CA ALA A 488 10.18 23.84 13.23
C ALA A 488 9.57 25.25 13.35
N GLU A 489 10.16 26.12 14.19
CA GLU A 489 9.75 27.53 14.30
C GLU A 489 9.87 28.26 12.95
N LYS A 490 10.98 28.07 12.23
CA LYS A 490 11.17 28.68 10.91
C LYS A 490 10.16 28.18 9.87
N ILE A 491 9.81 26.90 9.88
CA ILE A 491 8.79 26.33 8.99
C ILE A 491 7.42 26.96 9.26
N GLU A 492 7.05 27.11 10.55
CA GLU A 492 5.76 27.70 10.94
C GLU A 492 5.73 29.22 10.62
N GLU A 493 6.85 29.92 10.73
CA GLU A 493 6.97 31.33 10.35
C GLU A 493 6.84 31.52 8.83
N LEU A 494 7.51 30.67 8.03
CA LEU A 494 7.45 30.73 6.56
C LEU A 494 6.08 30.36 5.99
N LEU A 495 5.42 29.38 6.59
CA LEU A 495 4.17 28.83 6.06
C LEU A 495 3.28 28.32 7.20
N PRO A 496 2.57 29.25 7.91
CA PRO A 496 1.63 28.87 8.95
C PRO A 496 0.61 27.84 8.47
N GLU A 497 0.27 26.89 9.31
CA GLU A 497 -0.60 25.76 8.96
C GLU A 497 -1.96 26.22 8.40
N ASP A 498 -2.58 27.25 8.98
CA ASP A 498 -3.85 27.80 8.49
C ASP A 498 -3.71 28.44 7.10
N THR A 499 -2.58 29.10 6.82
CA THR A 499 -2.26 29.69 5.51
C THR A 499 -2.06 28.59 4.46
N LEU A 500 -1.31 27.55 4.80
CA LEU A 500 -1.11 26.39 3.93
C LEU A 500 -2.44 25.74 3.57
N ARG A 501 -3.33 25.55 4.52
CA ARG A 501 -4.67 24.97 4.29
C ARG A 501 -5.52 25.82 3.35
N ALA A 502 -5.49 27.13 3.53
CA ALA A 502 -6.21 28.05 2.68
C ALA A 502 -5.65 28.04 1.24
N PHE A 503 -4.32 28.01 1.05
CA PHE A 503 -3.70 27.84 -0.26
C PHE A 503 -4.03 26.49 -0.90
N ARG A 504 -4.11 25.41 -0.13
CA ARG A 504 -4.57 24.10 -0.65
C ARG A 504 -5.99 24.19 -1.21
N GLY A 505 -6.90 24.91 -0.55
CA GLY A 505 -8.24 25.19 -1.07
C GLY A 505 -8.22 25.93 -2.40
N ALA A 506 -7.49 27.03 -2.47
CA ALA A 506 -7.36 27.83 -3.69
C ALA A 506 -6.69 27.04 -4.86
N TYR A 507 -5.70 26.20 -4.53
CA TYR A 507 -5.04 25.32 -5.48
C TYR A 507 -6.03 24.34 -6.13
N ILE A 508 -6.91 23.72 -5.33
CA ILE A 508 -7.93 22.79 -5.81
C ILE A 508 -8.93 23.48 -6.73
N ASP A 509 -9.38 24.68 -6.37
CA ASP A 509 -10.30 25.46 -7.19
C ASP A 509 -9.70 25.78 -8.57
N VAL A 510 -8.45 26.23 -8.60
CA VAL A 510 -7.73 26.52 -9.84
C VAL A 510 -7.55 25.27 -10.69
N ALA A 511 -7.13 24.17 -10.08
CA ALA A 511 -6.91 22.90 -10.77
C ALA A 511 -8.21 22.30 -11.35
N GLN A 512 -9.34 22.40 -10.63
CA GLN A 512 -10.64 21.96 -11.14
C GLN A 512 -11.10 22.80 -12.35
N ARG A 513 -10.90 24.12 -12.31
CA ARG A 513 -11.20 25.00 -13.45
C ARG A 513 -10.37 24.62 -14.68
N LEU A 514 -9.07 24.45 -14.53
CA LEU A 514 -8.18 24.01 -15.62
C LEU A 514 -8.58 22.64 -16.19
N LYS A 515 -8.98 21.68 -15.33
CA LYS A 515 -9.46 20.36 -15.75
C LYS A 515 -10.77 20.42 -16.52
N ALA A 516 -11.71 21.27 -16.12
CA ALA A 516 -12.98 21.45 -16.81
C ALA A 516 -12.81 22.04 -18.23
N GLU A 517 -11.71 22.74 -18.48
CA GLU A 517 -11.38 23.32 -19.79
C GLU A 517 -10.65 22.34 -20.71
N GLN A 518 -9.95 21.32 -20.18
CA GLN A 518 -9.29 20.28 -20.97
C GLN A 518 -10.23 19.47 -21.89
N GLY A 519 -11.49 19.32 -21.50
CA GLY A 519 -12.49 18.55 -22.25
C GLY A 519 -13.16 19.32 -23.40
N LYS A 520 -12.87 20.62 -23.60
CA LYS A 520 -13.45 21.42 -24.66
C LYS A 520 -12.53 21.45 -25.87
N GLU A 521 -13.07 21.20 -27.07
CA GLU A 521 -12.39 21.39 -28.36
C GLU A 521 -12.14 22.90 -28.61
N ASN A 522 -11.12 23.46 -28.00
CA ASN A 522 -10.65 24.81 -28.30
C ASN A 522 -9.28 24.74 -28.98
N GLU A 523 -9.07 25.59 -30.00
CA GLU A 523 -7.83 25.67 -30.78
C GLU A 523 -6.61 26.19 -29.98
N ASP A 524 -6.80 26.72 -28.77
CA ASP A 524 -5.74 27.20 -27.86
C ASP A 524 -5.54 26.23 -26.66
N LYS A 525 -5.14 24.99 -26.91
CA LYS A 525 -4.73 24.07 -25.85
C LYS A 525 -3.33 24.41 -25.34
N TYR A 526 -3.22 24.77 -24.06
CA TYR A 526 -1.92 24.89 -23.40
C TYR A 526 -1.37 23.49 -23.09
N PRO A 527 -0.21 23.09 -23.65
CA PRO A 527 0.38 21.74 -23.39
C PRO A 527 0.65 21.50 -21.91
N GLU A 528 0.88 22.58 -21.14
CA GLU A 528 1.13 22.52 -19.70
C GLU A 528 -0.11 22.03 -18.92
N VAL A 529 -1.32 22.32 -19.39
CA VAL A 529 -2.56 21.84 -18.75
C VAL A 529 -2.74 20.33 -18.92
N GLU A 530 -2.30 19.77 -20.05
CA GLU A 530 -2.36 18.32 -20.30
C GLU A 530 -1.34 17.53 -19.46
N GLN A 531 -0.27 18.19 -19.01
CA GLN A 531 0.80 17.61 -18.19
C GLN A 531 0.57 17.75 -16.67
N LEU A 532 -0.48 18.48 -16.25
CA LEU A 532 -0.79 18.61 -14.83
C LEU A 532 -1.19 17.26 -14.23
N ASP A 533 -0.49 16.87 -13.20
CA ASP A 533 -0.80 15.67 -12.42
C ASP A 533 -2.02 15.90 -11.52
N PHE A 534 -3.21 15.69 -12.11
CA PHE A 534 -4.47 15.88 -11.41
C PHE A 534 -4.74 14.81 -10.34
N GLU A 535 -4.04 13.67 -10.36
CA GLU A 535 -4.11 12.70 -9.27
C GLU A 535 -3.58 13.29 -7.96
N PHE A 536 -2.53 14.11 -8.05
CA PHE A 536 -2.03 14.85 -6.90
C PHE A 536 -3.06 15.86 -6.36
N VAL A 537 -3.76 16.56 -7.24
CA VAL A 537 -4.85 17.48 -6.87
C VAL A 537 -5.97 16.73 -6.14
N LEU A 538 -6.41 15.61 -6.69
CA LEU A 538 -7.44 14.76 -6.08
C LEU A 538 -6.99 14.15 -4.73
N PHE A 539 -5.71 13.80 -4.63
CA PHE A 539 -5.15 13.21 -3.41
C PHE A 539 -4.87 14.26 -2.33
N SER A 540 -4.47 15.47 -2.70
CA SER A 540 -4.29 16.61 -1.76
C SER A 540 -5.62 17.09 -1.22
N SER A 541 -6.70 16.99 -1.99
CA SER A 541 -8.05 17.32 -1.53
C SER A 541 -8.56 16.33 -0.48
N ALA A 542 -8.03 15.10 -0.43
CA ALA A 542 -8.28 14.16 0.65
C ALA A 542 -7.75 14.66 2.02
N ILE A 543 -6.90 15.69 2.03
CA ILE A 543 -6.29 16.25 3.24
C ILE A 543 -7.14 17.37 3.86
N ILE A 544 -8.05 17.99 3.12
CA ILE A 544 -9.10 18.81 3.74
C ILE A 544 -10.11 17.82 4.30
N ASP A 545 -9.83 17.38 5.49
CA ASP A 545 -10.50 16.30 6.18
C ASP A 545 -11.95 16.68 6.49
N TYR A 546 -12.87 15.71 6.36
CA TYR A 546 -14.22 15.80 6.89
C TYR A 546 -14.23 16.39 8.33
N ASP A 547 -13.28 15.98 9.16
CA ASP A 547 -13.10 16.45 10.51
C ASP A 547 -12.77 17.96 10.59
N TYR A 548 -11.93 18.45 9.68
CA TYR A 548 -11.63 19.88 9.61
C TYR A 548 -12.86 20.72 9.20
N ILE A 549 -13.62 20.25 8.22
CA ILE A 549 -14.87 20.92 7.81
C ILE A 549 -15.87 20.94 8.98
N MET A 550 -16.01 19.84 9.71
CA MET A 550 -16.89 19.78 10.88
C MET A 550 -16.42 20.73 12.02
N ALA A 551 -15.10 20.84 12.21
CA ALA A 551 -14.51 21.82 13.15
C ALA A 551 -14.76 23.27 12.69
N LEU A 552 -14.67 23.57 11.40
CA LEU A 552 -15.01 24.91 10.86
C LEU A 552 -16.48 25.24 11.01
N ILE A 553 -17.39 24.27 10.76
CA ILE A 553 -18.82 24.44 11.00
C ILE A 553 -19.08 24.68 12.48
N ALA A 554 -18.42 23.97 13.38
CA ALA A 554 -18.53 24.21 14.83
C ALA A 554 -18.06 25.62 15.20
N LYS A 555 -16.91 26.07 14.71
CA LYS A 555 -16.44 27.46 14.90
C LYS A 555 -17.43 28.50 14.35
N TYR A 556 -17.99 28.24 13.16
CA TYR A 556 -18.99 29.10 12.54
C TYR A 556 -20.26 29.22 13.40
N THR A 557 -20.77 28.14 13.97
CA THR A 557 -21.95 28.14 14.82
C THR A 557 -21.76 28.83 16.16
N GLN A 558 -20.53 28.80 16.73
CA GLN A 558 -20.19 29.41 18.00
C GLN A 558 -20.06 30.95 17.97
N THR A 559 -19.91 31.55 16.77
CA THR A 559 -19.62 32.97 16.64
C THR A 559 -20.91 33.78 16.46
N GLU A 560 -21.09 34.84 17.24
CA GLU A 560 -22.20 35.78 17.04
C GLU A 560 -22.13 36.40 15.63
N PRO A 561 -23.28 36.58 14.93
CA PRO A 561 -23.32 37.10 13.56
C PRO A 561 -22.54 38.39 13.31
N LYS A 562 -22.44 39.27 14.33
CA LYS A 562 -21.69 40.52 14.24
C LYS A 562 -20.19 40.40 14.49
N LYS A 563 -19.70 39.24 14.93
CA LYS A 563 -18.29 38.98 15.23
C LYS A 563 -17.70 37.87 14.36
N GLN A 564 -18.47 37.34 13.42
CA GLN A 564 -18.00 36.30 12.54
C GLN A 564 -16.82 36.77 11.69
N LYS A 565 -15.69 36.08 11.79
CA LYS A 565 -14.51 36.29 10.93
C LYS A 565 -14.63 35.60 9.57
N MET A 566 -15.55 34.64 9.43
CA MET A 566 -15.78 33.85 8.21
C MET A 566 -17.25 33.95 7.83
N SER A 567 -17.56 34.31 6.57
CA SER A 567 -18.92 34.30 6.07
C SER A 567 -19.37 32.88 5.71
N LYS A 568 -20.69 32.69 5.61
CA LYS A 568 -21.27 31.41 5.14
C LYS A 568 -20.81 31.11 3.72
N GLU A 569 -20.69 32.10 2.85
CA GLU A 569 -20.22 31.98 1.49
C GLU A 569 -18.76 31.53 1.43
N GLN A 570 -17.91 32.03 2.34
CA GLN A 570 -16.52 31.57 2.48
C GLN A 570 -16.45 30.10 2.94
N LEU A 571 -17.28 29.71 3.92
CA LEU A 571 -17.37 28.32 4.38
C LEU A 571 -17.85 27.38 3.24
N ILE A 572 -18.87 27.80 2.49
CA ILE A 572 -19.35 27.05 1.32
C ILE A 572 -18.31 27.04 0.20
N GLY A 573 -17.57 28.12 -0.01
CA GLY A 573 -16.44 28.17 -0.94
C GLY A 573 -15.36 27.17 -0.60
N MET A 574 -14.99 27.04 0.67
CA MET A 574 -14.01 26.03 1.14
C MET A 574 -14.51 24.60 0.96
N LEU A 575 -15.81 24.35 1.17
CA LEU A 575 -16.46 23.07 0.85
C LEU A 575 -16.44 22.78 -0.64
N SER A 576 -16.64 23.81 -1.46
CA SER A 576 -16.61 23.70 -2.92
C SER A 576 -15.24 23.30 -3.45
N ALA A 577 -14.19 23.67 -2.73
CA ALA A 577 -12.80 23.36 -3.05
C ALA A 577 -12.40 21.92 -2.65
N THR A 578 -13.29 21.15 -1.99
CA THR A 578 -12.95 19.83 -1.45
C THR A 578 -13.51 18.73 -2.37
N SER A 579 -12.65 18.14 -3.20
CA SER A 579 -13.07 17.12 -4.19
C SER A 579 -13.62 15.84 -3.55
N ASN A 580 -13.15 15.46 -2.37
CA ASN A 580 -13.61 14.28 -1.64
C ASN A 580 -15.02 14.41 -1.06
N LEU A 581 -15.53 15.61 -0.96
CA LEU A 581 -16.87 15.91 -0.48
C LEU A 581 -17.82 16.30 -1.62
N LEU A 582 -17.42 16.10 -2.89
CA LEU A 582 -18.26 16.46 -4.05
C LEU A 582 -19.62 15.79 -3.96
N ASP A 583 -19.66 14.50 -3.62
CA ASP A 583 -20.88 13.72 -3.48
C ASP A 583 -21.69 14.08 -2.21
N GLU A 584 -21.01 14.59 -1.17
CA GLU A 584 -21.64 15.00 0.09
C GLU A 584 -21.83 16.51 0.19
N ARG A 585 -21.29 17.27 -0.76
CA ARG A 585 -21.27 18.74 -0.74
C ARG A 585 -22.66 19.36 -0.58
N GLU A 586 -23.61 18.88 -1.36
CA GLU A 586 -24.99 19.37 -1.30
C GLU A 586 -25.61 19.05 0.06
N ASP A 587 -25.35 17.84 0.58
CA ASP A 587 -25.84 17.40 1.88
C ASP A 587 -25.25 18.23 3.03
N ILE A 588 -23.96 18.57 2.96
CA ILE A 588 -23.26 19.42 3.96
C ILE A 588 -23.78 20.88 3.87
N ILE A 589 -23.97 21.41 2.66
CA ILE A 589 -24.52 22.77 2.47
C ILE A 589 -25.93 22.85 3.04
N GLU A 590 -26.82 21.90 2.73
CA GLU A 590 -28.15 21.83 3.28
C GLU A 590 -28.13 21.69 4.81
N TYR A 591 -27.17 20.93 5.36
CA TYR A 591 -26.98 20.81 6.80
C TYR A 591 -26.55 22.15 7.42
N ILE A 592 -25.59 22.86 6.84
CA ILE A 592 -25.15 24.20 7.28
C ILE A 592 -26.35 25.16 7.25
N ASP A 593 -27.21 25.09 6.22
CA ASP A 593 -28.40 25.90 6.09
C ASP A 593 -29.44 25.61 7.18
N SER A 594 -29.47 24.40 7.70
CA SER A 594 -30.33 23.99 8.79
C SER A 594 -29.84 24.42 10.19
N LEU A 595 -28.56 24.82 10.32
CA LEU A 595 -27.95 25.18 11.60
C LEU A 595 -28.30 26.65 11.98
N GLN A 596 -28.57 26.88 13.27
CA GLN A 596 -28.78 28.22 13.82
C GLN A 596 -27.44 28.81 14.30
N VAL A 597 -27.05 29.93 13.71
CA VAL A 597 -25.85 30.66 14.13
C VAL A 597 -26.11 31.31 15.53
N GLY A 598 -25.12 31.19 16.42
CA GLY A 598 -25.25 31.66 17.81
C GLY A 598 -25.62 30.57 18.81
N VAL A 599 -25.91 29.37 18.38
CA VAL A 599 -26.02 28.17 19.23
C VAL A 599 -24.65 27.51 19.24
N ALA A 600 -23.91 27.56 20.35
CA ALA A 600 -22.61 26.94 20.47
C ALA A 600 -22.75 25.41 20.45
N LEU A 601 -22.40 24.80 19.29
CA LEU A 601 -22.27 23.37 19.13
C LEU A 601 -20.79 23.00 19.05
N ASP A 602 -20.40 21.93 19.74
CA ASP A 602 -19.05 21.41 19.61
C ASP A 602 -18.89 20.54 18.35
N GLU A 603 -17.66 20.16 18.02
CA GLU A 603 -17.35 19.37 16.82
C GLU A 603 -18.04 17.99 16.83
N LYS A 604 -18.18 17.37 18.02
CA LYS A 604 -18.86 16.07 18.18
C LYS A 604 -20.37 16.20 17.93
N GLU A 605 -20.96 17.27 18.42
CA GLU A 605 -22.38 17.58 18.21
C GLU A 605 -22.68 17.88 16.73
N ILE A 606 -21.79 18.60 16.04
CA ILE A 606 -21.90 18.86 14.60
C ILE A 606 -21.79 17.55 13.81
N LYS A 607 -20.80 16.70 14.12
CA LYS A 607 -20.65 15.39 13.47
C LYS A 607 -21.86 14.48 13.67
N ALA A 608 -22.32 14.37 14.92
CA ALA A 608 -23.50 13.56 15.23
C ALA A 608 -24.78 14.13 14.58
N GLY A 609 -24.92 15.44 14.55
CA GLY A 609 -26.02 16.14 13.89
C GLY A 609 -26.03 15.90 12.39
N TYR A 610 -24.88 15.99 11.73
CA TYR A 610 -24.75 15.73 10.29
C TYR A 610 -25.03 14.26 9.94
N GLN A 611 -24.53 13.31 10.70
CA GLN A 611 -24.85 11.89 10.50
C GLN A 611 -26.37 11.63 10.58
N LYS A 612 -27.02 12.19 11.57
CA LYS A 612 -28.46 12.07 11.74
C LYS A 612 -29.24 12.73 10.58
N PHE A 613 -28.77 13.88 10.12
CA PHE A 613 -29.34 14.57 8.96
C PHE A 613 -29.23 13.71 7.69
N ARG A 614 -28.03 13.15 7.44
CA ARG A 614 -27.75 12.25 6.31
C ARG A 614 -28.62 10.97 6.35
N GLU A 615 -28.75 10.34 7.51
CA GLU A 615 -29.63 9.18 7.70
C GLU A 615 -31.09 9.53 7.41
N GLN A 616 -31.58 10.67 7.87
CA GLN A 616 -32.95 11.11 7.60
C GLN A 616 -33.20 11.37 6.11
N LYS A 617 -32.22 11.98 5.41
CA LYS A 617 -32.28 12.25 3.96
C LYS A 617 -32.29 10.94 3.17
N ASN A 618 -31.36 10.03 3.46
CA ASN A 618 -31.30 8.72 2.82
C ASN A 618 -32.58 7.90 3.06
N ASN A 619 -33.12 7.90 4.26
CA ASN A 619 -34.38 7.21 4.57
C ASN A 619 -35.58 7.84 3.80
N LYS A 620 -35.57 9.15 3.56
CA LYS A 620 -36.57 9.83 2.75
C LYS A 620 -36.47 9.41 1.28
N GLU A 621 -35.27 9.31 0.72
CA GLU A 621 -35.01 8.82 -0.64
C GLU A 621 -35.46 7.36 -0.80
N ILE A 622 -35.09 6.47 0.14
CA ILE A 622 -35.52 5.05 0.14
C ILE A 622 -37.04 4.96 0.19
N ARG A 623 -37.70 5.77 1.00
CA ARG A 623 -39.15 5.80 1.10
C ARG A 623 -39.78 6.23 -0.23
N ALA A 624 -39.27 7.26 -0.87
CA ALA A 624 -39.79 7.73 -2.16
C ALA A 624 -39.66 6.66 -3.26
N ILE A 625 -38.50 5.96 -3.30
CA ILE A 625 -38.31 4.83 -4.24
C ILE A 625 -39.28 3.68 -3.92
N ALA A 626 -39.44 3.32 -2.66
CA ALA A 626 -40.35 2.26 -2.23
C ALA A 626 -41.81 2.57 -2.63
N GLU A 627 -42.27 3.80 -2.40
CA GLU A 627 -43.62 4.27 -2.78
C GLU A 627 -43.83 4.28 -4.30
N LYS A 628 -42.81 4.80 -5.05
CA LYS A 628 -42.88 4.83 -6.53
C LYS A 628 -43.00 3.44 -7.14
N HIS A 629 -42.34 2.45 -6.56
CA HIS A 629 -42.32 1.09 -7.09
C HIS A 629 -43.36 0.15 -6.44
N GLY A 630 -44.08 0.60 -5.40
CA GLY A 630 -45.08 -0.21 -4.69
C GLY A 630 -44.46 -1.31 -3.82
N ILE A 631 -43.20 -1.09 -3.33
CA ILE A 631 -42.47 -2.05 -2.54
C ILE A 631 -42.56 -1.67 -1.05
N LYS A 632 -42.58 -2.66 -0.17
CA LYS A 632 -42.54 -2.40 1.27
C LYS A 632 -41.22 -1.76 1.67
N ILE A 633 -41.26 -0.61 2.36
CA ILE A 633 -40.09 0.16 2.78
C ILE A 633 -39.06 -0.71 3.52
N GLN A 634 -39.53 -1.54 4.46
CA GLN A 634 -38.67 -2.42 5.25
C GLN A 634 -37.94 -3.47 4.39
N SER A 635 -38.60 -4.02 3.36
CA SER A 635 -38.00 -4.97 2.44
C SER A 635 -36.92 -4.32 1.57
N LEU A 636 -37.16 -3.10 1.08
CA LEU A 636 -36.21 -2.34 0.29
C LEU A 636 -34.99 -1.92 1.15
N GLN A 637 -35.22 -1.47 2.39
CA GLN A 637 -34.15 -1.14 3.32
C GLN A 637 -33.24 -2.35 3.61
N ALA A 638 -33.83 -3.52 3.89
CA ALA A 638 -33.08 -4.75 4.14
C ALA A 638 -32.24 -5.16 2.92
N PHE A 639 -32.82 -5.04 1.71
CA PHE A 639 -32.12 -5.31 0.46
C PHE A 639 -30.92 -4.38 0.25
N ILE A 640 -31.10 -3.07 0.44
CA ILE A 640 -30.02 -2.08 0.33
C ILE A 640 -28.94 -2.35 1.38
N GLN A 641 -29.31 -2.59 2.64
CA GLN A 641 -28.36 -2.87 3.72
C GLN A 641 -27.53 -4.12 3.45
N GLU A 642 -28.13 -5.15 2.86
CA GLU A 642 -27.40 -6.36 2.51
C GLU A 642 -26.37 -6.12 1.39
N ILE A 643 -26.76 -5.37 0.34
CA ILE A 643 -25.84 -5.00 -0.75
C ILE A 643 -24.67 -4.19 -0.21
N ILE A 644 -24.95 -3.15 0.57
CA ILE A 644 -23.93 -2.26 1.13
C ILE A 644 -23.02 -3.02 2.15
N GLY A 645 -23.60 -3.90 2.95
CA GLY A 645 -22.84 -4.70 3.92
C GLY A 645 -21.88 -5.70 3.29
N ARG A 646 -22.23 -6.25 2.13
CA ARG A 646 -21.44 -7.27 1.42
C ARG A 646 -20.69 -6.73 0.20
N MET A 647 -21.04 -5.55 -0.29
CA MET A 647 -20.59 -4.98 -1.57
C MET A 647 -20.82 -5.92 -2.76
N ILE A 648 -21.87 -6.72 -2.69
CA ILE A 648 -22.25 -7.67 -3.73
C ILE A 648 -23.74 -7.46 -4.04
N PHE A 649 -24.05 -7.25 -5.30
CA PHE A 649 -25.42 -7.24 -5.80
C PHE A 649 -25.86 -8.66 -6.15
N ASP A 650 -27.03 -9.04 -5.65
CA ASP A 650 -27.63 -10.36 -5.87
C ASP A 650 -28.96 -10.24 -6.64
N GLY A 651 -28.96 -10.65 -7.91
CA GLY A 651 -30.13 -10.59 -8.77
C GLY A 651 -31.28 -11.50 -8.33
N GLU A 652 -31.00 -12.61 -7.62
CA GLU A 652 -32.04 -13.47 -7.07
C GLU A 652 -32.84 -12.74 -5.99
N LYS A 653 -32.16 -11.99 -5.13
CA LYS A 653 -32.78 -11.20 -4.08
C LYS A 653 -33.56 -9.99 -4.60
N LEU A 654 -33.17 -9.40 -5.74
CA LEU A 654 -33.95 -8.41 -6.45
C LEU A 654 -35.28 -9.05 -6.93
N SER A 655 -35.17 -10.25 -7.46
CA SER A 655 -36.35 -11.05 -7.85
C SER A 655 -37.30 -11.33 -6.68
N ASP A 656 -36.75 -11.71 -5.52
CA ASP A 656 -37.52 -11.97 -4.29
C ASP A 656 -38.17 -10.68 -3.76
N LEU A 657 -37.51 -9.54 -3.87
CA LEU A 657 -38.03 -8.23 -3.47
C LEU A 657 -39.28 -7.85 -4.28
N LEU A 658 -39.33 -8.23 -5.56
CA LEU A 658 -40.45 -7.94 -6.47
C LEU A 658 -41.54 -9.05 -6.48
N ALA A 659 -41.25 -10.23 -5.93
CA ALA A 659 -42.19 -11.36 -5.90
C ALA A 659 -43.57 -11.02 -5.32
N PRO A 660 -43.72 -10.20 -4.25
CA PRO A 660 -45.01 -9.83 -3.69
C PRO A 660 -45.93 -8.99 -4.61
N LEU A 661 -45.40 -8.47 -5.73
CA LEU A 661 -46.14 -7.68 -6.68
C LEU A 661 -46.90 -8.53 -7.72
N GLU A 662 -46.70 -9.87 -7.71
CA GLU A 662 -47.37 -10.84 -8.59
C GLU A 662 -47.38 -10.47 -10.09
N LEU A 663 -46.29 -9.87 -10.59
CA LEU A 663 -46.15 -9.37 -11.95
C LEU A 663 -45.93 -10.53 -12.96
N SER A 664 -46.45 -10.36 -14.18
CA SER A 664 -46.10 -11.25 -15.29
C SER A 664 -44.61 -11.15 -15.63
N TRP A 665 -44.03 -12.15 -16.29
CA TRP A 665 -42.60 -12.19 -16.60
C TRP A 665 -42.11 -10.94 -17.35
N ARG A 666 -42.84 -10.43 -18.30
CA ARG A 666 -42.47 -9.21 -19.06
C ARG A 666 -42.59 -7.94 -18.22
N GLU A 667 -43.63 -7.82 -17.42
CA GLU A 667 -43.79 -6.68 -16.51
C GLU A 667 -42.73 -6.66 -15.41
N ARG A 668 -42.32 -7.84 -14.95
CA ARG A 668 -41.27 -7.99 -13.94
C ARG A 668 -39.92 -7.51 -14.46
N THR A 669 -39.50 -7.93 -15.67
CA THR A 669 -38.23 -7.50 -16.26
C THR A 669 -38.17 -5.97 -16.44
N GLN A 670 -39.29 -5.37 -16.91
CA GLN A 670 -39.35 -3.90 -17.03
C GLN A 670 -39.27 -3.23 -15.65
N LYS A 671 -39.97 -3.78 -14.66
CA LYS A 671 -40.01 -3.24 -13.30
C LYS A 671 -38.63 -3.36 -12.59
N GLU A 672 -37.88 -4.42 -12.85
CA GLU A 672 -36.51 -4.60 -12.39
C GLU A 672 -35.60 -3.49 -12.94
N LEU A 673 -35.66 -3.21 -14.23
CA LEU A 673 -34.88 -2.16 -14.88
C LEU A 673 -35.26 -0.77 -14.34
N ASP A 674 -36.53 -0.47 -14.21
CA ASP A 674 -37.03 0.81 -13.70
C ASP A 674 -36.63 1.02 -12.22
N LEU A 675 -36.69 -0.03 -11.39
CA LEU A 675 -36.26 0.01 -10.00
C LEU A 675 -34.75 0.21 -9.90
N MET A 676 -33.97 -0.52 -10.70
CA MET A 676 -32.53 -0.39 -10.69
C MET A 676 -32.07 0.97 -11.20
N ALA A 677 -32.74 1.58 -12.16
CA ALA A 677 -32.45 2.94 -12.61
C ALA A 677 -32.54 3.98 -11.46
N ASP A 678 -33.49 3.80 -10.55
CA ASP A 678 -33.64 4.68 -9.37
C ASP A 678 -32.70 4.26 -8.22
N LEU A 679 -32.37 2.97 -8.09
CA LEU A 679 -31.54 2.46 -7.00
C LEU A 679 -30.02 2.65 -7.23
N ILE A 680 -29.54 2.55 -8.46
CA ILE A 680 -28.10 2.66 -8.78
C ILE A 680 -27.50 3.97 -8.27
N PRO A 681 -28.10 5.16 -8.50
CA PRO A 681 -27.55 6.40 -7.95
C PRO A 681 -27.45 6.38 -6.41
N LEU A 682 -28.48 5.85 -5.75
CA LEU A 682 -28.53 5.74 -4.30
C LEU A 682 -27.51 4.71 -3.78
N LEU A 683 -27.37 3.55 -4.43
CA LEU A 683 -26.37 2.54 -4.06
C LEU A 683 -24.95 3.07 -4.24
N LYS A 684 -24.66 3.80 -5.33
CA LYS A 684 -23.38 4.48 -5.55
C LYS A 684 -23.09 5.50 -4.46
N LYS A 685 -24.09 6.30 -4.07
CA LYS A 685 -23.96 7.25 -2.96
C LYS A 685 -23.70 6.55 -1.62
N LEU A 686 -24.38 5.44 -1.32
CA LEU A 686 -24.23 4.69 -0.08
C LEU A 686 -22.98 3.81 -0.04
N SER A 687 -22.42 3.44 -1.19
CA SER A 687 -21.18 2.65 -1.27
C SER A 687 -19.92 3.50 -1.03
N ASP A 688 -20.07 4.82 -0.95
CA ASP A 688 -18.97 5.77 -0.74
C ASP A 688 -17.80 5.54 -1.74
N GLY A 689 -18.13 5.36 -3.03
CA GLY A 689 -17.13 5.15 -4.10
C GLY A 689 -16.57 3.73 -4.21
N ARG A 690 -16.99 2.79 -3.35
CA ARG A 690 -16.62 1.38 -3.47
C ARG A 690 -17.41 0.69 -4.57
N GLU A 691 -16.76 -0.16 -5.33
CA GLU A 691 -17.40 -0.95 -6.39
C GLU A 691 -18.31 -2.02 -5.78
N ILE A 692 -19.56 -2.10 -6.26
CA ILE A 692 -20.50 -3.16 -5.91
C ILE A 692 -20.43 -4.23 -6.99
N VAL A 693 -19.89 -5.38 -6.65
CA VAL A 693 -19.74 -6.51 -7.58
C VAL A 693 -21.10 -6.97 -8.09
N GLY A 694 -21.26 -7.13 -9.41
CA GLY A 694 -22.50 -7.59 -10.05
C GLY A 694 -23.48 -6.47 -10.42
N LEU A 695 -23.21 -5.21 -10.06
CA LEU A 695 -24.06 -4.08 -10.40
C LEU A 695 -23.92 -3.69 -11.88
N ASN A 696 -22.78 -3.95 -12.50
CA ASN A 696 -22.47 -3.61 -13.91
C ASN A 696 -23.46 -4.22 -14.93
N ALA A 697 -24.22 -5.24 -14.54
CA ALA A 697 -25.25 -5.84 -15.39
C ALA A 697 -26.46 -4.91 -15.63
N TYR A 698 -26.61 -3.87 -14.81
CA TYR A 698 -27.72 -2.90 -14.84
C TYR A 698 -27.24 -1.46 -15.16
N GLU A 699 -25.94 -1.20 -15.28
CA GLU A 699 -25.32 0.03 -15.77
C GLU A 699 -25.23 0.03 -17.30
#